data_d277e2622e4b8d36d5b3ae69602baf83
#
_entry.id   d277e2622e4b8d36d5b3ae69602baf83
#
_cell.length_a   1.000
_cell.length_b   1.000
_cell.length_c   1.000
_cell.angle_alpha   90.00
_cell.angle_beta   90.00
_cell.angle_gamma   90.00
#
_symmetry.space_group_name_H-M   'P 1'
#
loop_
_entity.id
_entity.type
_entity.pdbx_description
1 polymer ?
#
loop_
_entity_poly.entity_id
_entity_poly.type
_entity_poly.pdbx_seq_one_letter_code
_entity_poly.pdbx_strand_id
1 'polypeptide(L)'
;IDFGTLQSKIAVARNRGIDVICNEVSNRTTPSLVSFGPKNRYLGEAAKTQEISNFKNTVGSLKRLVCYSFQDSELHEVEKLYVNAELVDENGQVAVKVQYQGEQRVFTATQLVAMYFTKLKDITSAELKIPISDVVISVPGWFTDSQRHRILDAAEVAGLNCLRLINDTSAAALGYGITKTDLPEDKEKPRNVVFVDIGYSGYSVAIVSFIKGQLTVKSTAYDRHLGGRNFDQVLIDHLAELFKEKYKIDIKSNPRALFRLRTAVEKLKKVLSANAQAPINVESIMNDIDVSAILSREEFEKLSEHLLNRIEAPLAQAFRESGLSLEDIHSVEVVGGSTRIPAVKERISKFFGQELKYTLNQDEAVARGSALQCAILSPVFKVREFSVQDVTPYPIKITWNKIPEIPDEESELVVFQKSNNVPSTKILTFYRKEPFEIEAHYSEPDKTPSSNPWIGRFSINRVTPTEKGDLTNEPQPMDTDSTPSENAKPSPVKKVKKLVKKADLPINSCHNGLEKSAITQYRELEAQMIVSDKLVADTETQKNALEEYVYDTRKSVYVEKLDQLKTVGGPIAERYREAEERPKAVQLLQESIQSFILNASSNEERFSHIPEEEKKSIVEKATKTSDWLNEKLKAQESLPKYEAPAVLCREIYKERENLVHFASPILSKPKPKPEPKPEEPKPEEPKPEEPKPEEPKPEEPKTKESKTEEPKTEEPNSKEPNTEETVIEEISMTESVTIDVQNTDKPKSDNKDESSGDTMAVD
;
A
#
# COMPACT_ATOMS: atom_id res chain seq x y z
N ILE A 1 -14.04 1.53 8.06
CA ILE A 1 -13.09 1.36 6.96
C ILE A 1 -13.85 1.39 5.63
N ASP A 2 -13.46 2.26 4.72
CA ASP A 2 -13.76 2.17 3.29
C ASP A 2 -12.67 1.32 2.63
N PHE A 3 -13.00 0.06 2.35
CA PHE A 3 -12.09 -0.87 1.69
C PHE A 3 -12.17 -0.69 0.18
N GLY A 4 -11.32 0.16 -0.40
CA GLY A 4 -11.30 0.46 -1.83
C GLY A 4 -10.35 -0.45 -2.63
N THR A 5 -10.60 -0.59 -3.94
CA THR A 5 -9.75 -1.42 -4.84
C THR A 5 -8.38 -0.82 -5.06
N LEU A 6 -8.28 0.51 -5.24
CA LEU A 6 -7.01 1.22 -5.43
C LEU A 6 -6.44 1.73 -4.12
N GLN A 7 -7.30 2.33 -3.30
CA GLN A 7 -6.95 2.98 -2.04
C GLN A 7 -8.08 2.78 -1.03
N SER A 8 -7.75 2.61 0.23
CA SER A 8 -8.70 2.54 1.33
C SER A 8 -8.60 3.77 2.23
N LYS A 9 -9.64 4.05 2.98
CA LYS A 9 -9.70 5.14 3.94
C LYS A 9 -10.23 4.67 5.27
N ILE A 10 -9.74 5.30 6.32
CA ILE A 10 -10.11 4.98 7.69
C ILE A 10 -10.73 6.25 8.30
N ALA A 11 -11.87 6.09 8.92
CA ALA A 11 -12.48 7.16 9.69
C ALA A 11 -12.85 6.66 11.09
N VAL A 12 -12.82 7.58 12.04
CA VAL A 12 -13.10 7.30 13.47
C VAL A 12 -14.00 8.37 14.05
N ALA A 13 -14.90 7.96 14.94
CA ALA A 13 -15.70 8.88 15.73
C ALA A 13 -14.86 9.40 16.90
N ARG A 14 -14.53 10.69 16.93
CA ARG A 14 -13.83 11.37 18.03
C ARG A 14 -14.15 12.87 18.05
N ASN A 15 -13.91 13.54 19.17
CA ASN A 15 -14.06 15.00 19.28
C ASN A 15 -15.45 15.52 18.84
N ARG A 16 -16.52 14.76 19.09
CA ARG A 16 -17.90 15.05 18.68
C ARG A 16 -18.10 15.13 17.16
N GLY A 17 -17.23 14.47 16.38
CA GLY A 17 -17.28 14.43 14.93
C GLY A 17 -16.76 13.12 14.37
N ILE A 18 -16.60 13.08 13.05
CA ILE A 18 -15.97 11.96 12.32
C ILE A 18 -14.70 12.48 11.64
N ASP A 19 -13.57 11.95 12.08
CA ASP A 19 -12.26 12.28 11.52
C ASP A 19 -11.78 11.17 10.60
N VAL A 20 -11.17 11.56 9.48
CA VAL A 20 -10.46 10.63 8.58
C VAL A 20 -9.00 10.57 9.01
N ILE A 21 -8.54 9.38 9.31
CA ILE A 21 -7.19 9.10 9.79
C ILE A 21 -6.18 9.22 8.64
N CYS A 22 -5.08 9.91 8.92
CA CYS A 22 -3.92 9.95 8.02
C CYS A 22 -3.00 8.75 8.27
N ASN A 23 -2.37 8.28 7.21
CA ASN A 23 -1.33 7.26 7.29
C ASN A 23 0.04 7.86 7.66
N GLU A 24 1.09 7.04 7.69
CA GLU A 24 2.46 7.41 8.06
C GLU A 24 3.11 8.50 7.21
N VAL A 25 2.59 8.75 6.02
CA VAL A 25 3.04 9.83 5.12
C VAL A 25 2.03 10.99 5.07
N SER A 26 1.16 11.10 6.07
CA SER A 26 0.13 12.14 6.20
C SER A 26 -0.93 12.15 5.09
N ASN A 27 -1.10 11.04 4.36
CA ASN A 27 -2.17 10.88 3.39
C ASN A 27 -3.44 10.35 4.07
N ARG A 28 -4.60 10.89 3.69
CA ARG A 28 -5.92 10.41 4.13
C ARG A 28 -6.37 9.12 3.44
N THR A 29 -5.58 8.63 2.51
CA THR A 29 -5.83 7.40 1.76
C THR A 29 -4.61 6.52 1.82
N THR A 30 -4.80 5.21 1.95
CA THR A 30 -3.73 4.22 1.96
C THR A 30 -3.86 3.31 0.73
N PRO A 31 -2.82 3.14 -0.09
CA PRO A 31 -2.84 2.23 -1.23
C PRO A 31 -3.20 0.80 -0.81
N SER A 32 -4.15 0.16 -1.50
CA SER A 32 -4.58 -1.21 -1.21
C SER A 32 -3.61 -2.22 -1.84
N LEU A 33 -2.38 -2.25 -1.33
CA LEU A 33 -1.24 -3.00 -1.86
C LEU A 33 -0.54 -3.79 -0.77
N VAL A 34 -0.09 -5.00 -1.15
CA VAL A 34 0.82 -5.86 -0.37
C VAL A 34 2.00 -6.22 -1.26
N SER A 35 3.22 -6.07 -0.78
CA SER A 35 4.43 -6.45 -1.50
C SER A 35 5.32 -7.30 -0.61
N PHE A 36 5.96 -8.32 -1.20
CA PHE A 36 6.81 -9.27 -0.51
C PHE A 36 8.27 -9.04 -0.91
N GLY A 37 9.09 -8.76 0.07
CA GLY A 37 10.51 -8.52 -0.11
C GLY A 37 11.39 -9.67 0.38
N PRO A 38 12.71 -9.55 0.21
CA PRO A 38 13.66 -10.60 0.64
C PRO A 38 13.76 -10.72 2.17
N LYS A 39 13.34 -9.73 2.94
CA LYS A 39 13.42 -9.71 4.40
C LYS A 39 12.08 -9.57 5.09
N ASN A 40 11.21 -8.71 4.58
CA ASN A 40 9.95 -8.32 5.19
C ASN A 40 8.88 -8.07 4.13
N ARG A 41 7.65 -7.87 4.58
CA ARG A 41 6.54 -7.39 3.76
C ARG A 41 6.52 -5.86 3.74
N TYR A 42 5.97 -5.33 2.67
CA TYR A 42 5.64 -3.92 2.55
C TYR A 42 4.14 -3.80 2.36
N LEU A 43 3.49 -2.92 3.12
CA LEU A 43 2.04 -2.75 3.14
C LEU A 43 1.69 -1.28 2.91
N GLY A 44 0.63 -1.01 2.14
CA GLY A 44 0.17 0.34 1.88
C GLY A 44 1.18 1.20 1.10
N GLU A 45 1.59 2.35 1.63
CA GLU A 45 2.53 3.28 0.98
C GLU A 45 3.89 2.62 0.73
N ALA A 46 4.39 1.85 1.69
CA ALA A 46 5.64 1.12 1.52
C ALA A 46 5.55 0.10 0.35
N ALA A 47 4.41 -0.56 0.17
CA ALA A 47 4.19 -1.44 -0.98
C ALA A 47 4.13 -0.65 -2.31
N LYS A 48 3.58 0.56 -2.28
CA LYS A 48 3.51 1.44 -3.46
C LYS A 48 4.89 1.81 -4.00
N THR A 49 5.87 2.01 -3.12
CA THR A 49 7.26 2.27 -3.55
C THR A 49 7.90 1.07 -4.26
N GLN A 50 7.44 -0.15 -3.94
CA GLN A 50 7.94 -1.40 -4.53
C GLN A 50 7.24 -1.78 -5.85
N GLU A 51 6.15 -1.13 -6.21
CA GLU A 51 5.26 -1.53 -7.31
C GLU A 51 5.98 -1.66 -8.66
N ILE A 52 6.94 -0.80 -8.96
CA ILE A 52 7.70 -0.83 -10.23
C ILE A 52 8.89 -1.78 -10.14
N SER A 53 9.65 -1.73 -9.04
CA SER A 53 10.89 -2.52 -8.87
C SER A 53 10.61 -4.00 -8.61
N ASN A 54 9.56 -4.29 -7.84
CA ASN A 54 9.18 -5.63 -7.35
C ASN A 54 7.77 -6.05 -7.82
N PHE A 55 7.39 -5.70 -9.05
CA PHE A 55 6.03 -5.88 -9.57
C PHE A 55 5.51 -7.31 -9.53
N LYS A 56 6.39 -8.34 -9.63
CA LYS A 56 5.99 -9.75 -9.56
C LYS A 56 5.57 -10.20 -8.16
N ASN A 57 6.05 -9.52 -7.13
CA ASN A 57 5.75 -9.82 -5.74
C ASN A 57 4.91 -8.72 -5.08
N THR A 58 4.38 -7.78 -5.87
CA THR A 58 3.48 -6.72 -5.42
C THR A 58 2.08 -6.96 -5.94
N VAL A 59 1.14 -7.09 -5.01
CA VAL A 59 -0.24 -7.47 -5.30
C VAL A 59 -1.17 -6.32 -4.95
N GLY A 60 -1.91 -5.87 -5.94
CA GLY A 60 -3.01 -4.93 -5.82
C GLY A 60 -4.35 -5.59 -6.10
N SER A 61 -5.39 -4.77 -6.31
CA SER A 61 -6.76 -5.25 -6.57
C SER A 61 -7.30 -6.22 -5.50
N LEU A 62 -6.82 -6.10 -4.24
CA LEU A 62 -7.11 -7.04 -3.15
C LEU A 62 -8.62 -7.28 -2.97
N LYS A 63 -9.43 -6.18 -2.99
CA LYS A 63 -10.89 -6.23 -2.92
C LYS A 63 -11.51 -7.08 -4.04
N ARG A 64 -10.88 -7.09 -5.21
CA ARG A 64 -11.36 -7.86 -6.37
C ARG A 64 -10.92 -9.31 -6.29
N LEU A 65 -9.65 -9.57 -5.96
CA LEU A 65 -9.14 -10.94 -5.86
C LEU A 65 -9.89 -11.78 -4.83
N VAL A 66 -10.24 -11.21 -3.67
CA VAL A 66 -10.98 -11.92 -2.62
C VAL A 66 -12.40 -12.27 -3.02
N CYS A 67 -12.96 -11.63 -4.05
CA CYS A 67 -14.32 -11.86 -4.50
C CYS A 67 -14.49 -13.11 -5.36
N TYR A 68 -13.42 -13.57 -6.02
CA TYR A 68 -13.50 -14.66 -6.99
C TYR A 68 -13.10 -16.00 -6.39
N SER A 69 -13.68 -17.06 -6.95
CA SER A 69 -13.11 -18.40 -6.92
C SER A 69 -12.08 -18.51 -8.06
N PHE A 70 -11.11 -19.40 -7.92
CA PHE A 70 -10.08 -19.54 -8.97
C PHE A 70 -10.67 -19.97 -10.32
N GLN A 71 -11.82 -20.66 -10.28
CA GLN A 71 -12.52 -21.15 -11.47
C GLN A 71 -13.37 -20.08 -12.19
N ASP A 72 -13.57 -18.91 -11.55
CA ASP A 72 -14.40 -17.86 -12.15
C ASP A 72 -13.71 -17.27 -13.39
N SER A 73 -14.40 -17.25 -14.54
CA SER A 73 -13.86 -16.76 -15.82
C SER A 73 -13.44 -15.28 -15.75
N GLU A 74 -14.21 -14.46 -15.03
CA GLU A 74 -13.90 -13.03 -14.84
C GLU A 74 -12.55 -12.79 -14.15
N LEU A 75 -12.07 -13.71 -13.30
CA LEU A 75 -10.73 -13.62 -12.73
C LEU A 75 -9.66 -13.62 -13.81
N HIS A 76 -9.79 -14.52 -14.78
CA HIS A 76 -8.80 -14.74 -15.83
C HIS A 76 -8.93 -13.75 -17.00
N GLU A 77 -10.16 -13.36 -17.35
CA GLU A 77 -10.44 -12.47 -18.47
C GLU A 77 -10.30 -11.00 -18.12
N VAL A 78 -10.67 -10.60 -16.88
CA VAL A 78 -10.73 -9.21 -16.47
C VAL A 78 -9.67 -8.87 -15.42
N GLU A 79 -9.67 -9.55 -14.28
CA GLU A 79 -8.84 -9.13 -13.15
C GLU A 79 -7.35 -9.39 -13.35
N LYS A 80 -7.00 -10.45 -14.06
CA LYS A 80 -5.60 -10.78 -14.40
C LYS A 80 -4.88 -9.65 -15.14
N LEU A 81 -5.60 -8.78 -15.87
CA LEU A 81 -5.01 -7.61 -16.53
C LEU A 81 -4.42 -6.59 -15.55
N TYR A 82 -4.89 -6.60 -14.30
CA TYR A 82 -4.50 -5.64 -13.26
C TYR A 82 -3.58 -6.24 -12.19
N VAL A 83 -3.25 -7.53 -12.29
CA VAL A 83 -2.40 -8.25 -11.32
C VAL A 83 -1.23 -8.89 -12.05
N ASN A 84 -0.01 -8.56 -11.62
CA ASN A 84 1.21 -9.10 -12.24
C ASN A 84 1.81 -10.27 -11.48
N ALA A 85 1.40 -10.48 -10.23
CA ALA A 85 1.77 -11.68 -9.49
C ALA A 85 1.15 -12.93 -10.14
N GLU A 86 1.82 -14.05 -9.99
CA GLU A 86 1.33 -15.34 -10.49
C GLU A 86 0.11 -15.77 -9.66
N LEU A 87 -1.06 -15.88 -10.33
CA LEU A 87 -2.29 -16.39 -9.71
C LEU A 87 -2.29 -17.90 -9.74
N VAL A 88 -2.61 -18.52 -8.61
CA VAL A 88 -2.66 -19.99 -8.42
C VAL A 88 -3.94 -20.39 -7.69
N ASP A 89 -4.34 -21.64 -7.88
CA ASP A 89 -5.46 -22.26 -7.16
C ASP A 89 -4.99 -22.80 -5.81
N GLU A 90 -5.60 -22.35 -4.74
CA GLU A 90 -5.41 -22.91 -3.41
C GLU A 90 -6.77 -23.39 -2.87
N ASN A 91 -7.10 -24.66 -3.11
CA ASN A 91 -8.36 -25.27 -2.73
C ASN A 91 -9.60 -24.51 -3.24
N GLY A 92 -9.58 -24.09 -4.50
CA GLY A 92 -10.65 -23.31 -5.14
C GLY A 92 -10.64 -21.83 -4.81
N GLN A 93 -9.75 -21.38 -3.91
CA GLN A 93 -9.56 -19.97 -3.61
C GLN A 93 -8.49 -19.35 -4.52
N VAL A 94 -8.67 -18.06 -4.84
CA VAL A 94 -7.62 -17.30 -5.51
C VAL A 94 -6.46 -17.09 -4.56
N ALA A 95 -5.28 -17.50 -4.98
CA ALA A 95 -4.03 -17.27 -4.26
C ALA A 95 -2.97 -16.67 -5.20
N VAL A 96 -1.93 -16.10 -4.62
CA VAL A 96 -0.79 -15.59 -5.35
C VAL A 96 0.48 -16.30 -4.93
N LYS A 97 1.33 -16.60 -5.90
CA LYS A 97 2.65 -17.16 -5.68
C LYS A 97 3.69 -16.06 -5.78
N VAL A 98 4.43 -15.85 -4.71
CA VAL A 98 5.39 -14.76 -4.56
C VAL A 98 6.72 -15.24 -3.98
N GLN A 99 7.78 -14.46 -4.19
CA GLN A 99 9.07 -14.68 -3.56
C GLN A 99 9.11 -13.89 -2.25
N TYR A 100 9.23 -14.57 -1.12
CA TYR A 100 9.27 -13.98 0.21
C TYR A 100 10.35 -14.65 1.07
N GLN A 101 11.25 -13.85 1.65
CA GLN A 101 12.37 -14.33 2.50
C GLN A 101 13.27 -15.39 1.83
N GLY A 102 13.48 -15.26 0.51
CA GLY A 102 14.31 -16.19 -0.25
C GLY A 102 13.58 -17.44 -0.75
N GLU A 103 12.32 -17.65 -0.39
CA GLU A 103 11.51 -18.81 -0.74
C GLU A 103 10.28 -18.42 -1.58
N GLN A 104 9.79 -19.35 -2.39
CA GLN A 104 8.49 -19.21 -3.02
C GLN A 104 7.41 -19.58 -2.01
N ARG A 105 6.46 -18.66 -1.79
CA ARG A 105 5.30 -18.88 -0.91
C ARG A 105 4.01 -18.55 -1.64
N VAL A 106 2.95 -19.20 -1.20
CA VAL A 106 1.59 -19.01 -1.70
C VAL A 106 0.75 -18.38 -0.60
N PHE A 107 0.02 -17.32 -0.95
CA PHE A 107 -0.90 -16.65 -0.03
C PHE A 107 -2.27 -16.51 -0.69
N THR A 108 -3.32 -16.91 0.00
CA THR A 108 -4.70 -16.74 -0.47
C THR A 108 -5.09 -15.25 -0.49
N ALA A 109 -6.06 -14.89 -1.32
CA ALA A 109 -6.59 -13.53 -1.35
C ALA A 109 -7.11 -13.07 0.02
N THR A 110 -7.70 -13.98 0.81
CA THR A 110 -8.15 -13.71 2.18
C THR A 110 -6.98 -13.34 3.09
N GLN A 111 -5.85 -14.06 3.00
CA GLN A 111 -4.63 -13.72 3.75
C GLN A 111 -4.07 -12.36 3.33
N LEU A 112 -4.05 -12.05 2.04
CA LEU A 112 -3.57 -10.74 1.57
C LEU A 112 -4.44 -9.58 2.07
N VAL A 113 -5.76 -9.77 2.10
CA VAL A 113 -6.69 -8.77 2.67
C VAL A 113 -6.47 -8.64 4.17
N ALA A 114 -6.25 -9.76 4.89
CA ALA A 114 -5.95 -9.73 6.32
C ALA A 114 -4.65 -8.97 6.63
N MET A 115 -3.56 -9.22 5.90
CA MET A 115 -2.31 -8.45 5.99
C MET A 115 -2.55 -6.94 5.81
N TYR A 116 -3.39 -6.61 4.82
CA TYR A 116 -3.72 -5.22 4.56
C TYR A 116 -4.60 -4.60 5.67
N PHE A 117 -5.55 -5.35 6.22
CA PHE A 117 -6.36 -4.90 7.35
C PHE A 117 -5.53 -4.73 8.63
N THR A 118 -4.53 -5.57 8.85
CA THR A 118 -3.53 -5.37 9.90
C THR A 118 -2.84 -4.01 9.75
N LYS A 119 -2.42 -3.64 8.54
CA LYS A 119 -1.82 -2.32 8.28
C LYS A 119 -2.78 -1.17 8.63
N LEU A 120 -4.05 -1.26 8.22
CA LEU A 120 -5.05 -0.23 8.53
C LEU A 120 -5.31 -0.13 10.04
N LYS A 121 -5.33 -1.26 10.75
CA LYS A 121 -5.41 -1.33 12.21
C LYS A 121 -4.22 -0.65 12.88
N ASP A 122 -3.00 -0.92 12.40
CA ASP A 122 -1.77 -0.35 12.94
C ASP A 122 -1.71 1.17 12.74
N ILE A 123 -2.07 1.68 11.55
CA ILE A 123 -2.19 3.11 11.27
C ILE A 123 -3.15 3.76 12.26
N THR A 124 -4.32 3.15 12.46
CA THR A 124 -5.35 3.70 13.37
C THR A 124 -4.89 3.67 14.83
N SER A 125 -4.29 2.55 15.24
CA SER A 125 -3.78 2.40 16.62
C SER A 125 -2.63 3.36 16.92
N ALA A 126 -1.76 3.60 15.94
CA ALA A 126 -0.66 4.57 16.07
C ALA A 126 -1.17 6.02 16.22
N GLU A 127 -2.15 6.41 15.41
CA GLU A 127 -2.75 7.74 15.48
C GLU A 127 -3.54 7.96 16.78
N LEU A 128 -4.35 6.97 17.18
CA LEU A 128 -5.18 7.09 18.38
C LEU A 128 -4.43 6.75 19.67
N LYS A 129 -3.24 6.15 19.58
CA LYS A 129 -2.41 5.67 20.69
C LYS A 129 -3.13 4.66 21.61
N ILE A 130 -4.09 3.94 21.07
CA ILE A 130 -4.83 2.87 21.73
C ILE A 130 -4.98 1.68 20.76
N PRO A 131 -5.06 0.44 21.28
CA PRO A 131 -5.35 -0.71 20.42
C PRO A 131 -6.77 -0.62 19.90
N ILE A 132 -6.94 -0.96 18.60
CA ILE A 132 -8.24 -1.00 17.92
C ILE A 132 -8.69 -2.45 17.76
N SER A 133 -9.96 -2.68 18.04
CA SER A 133 -10.63 -3.98 17.90
C SER A 133 -11.86 -3.86 17.00
N ASP A 134 -12.81 -3.02 17.35
CA ASP A 134 -14.12 -2.96 16.70
C ASP A 134 -14.08 -2.14 15.41
N VAL A 135 -14.73 -2.65 14.36
CA VAL A 135 -14.72 -2.03 13.04
C VAL A 135 -16.05 -2.26 12.30
N VAL A 136 -16.41 -1.31 11.46
CA VAL A 136 -17.38 -1.46 10.38
C VAL A 136 -16.63 -1.33 9.07
N ILE A 137 -16.82 -2.28 8.16
CA ILE A 137 -16.16 -2.34 6.86
C ILE A 137 -17.19 -2.16 5.75
N SER A 138 -16.95 -1.26 4.82
CA SER A 138 -17.80 -1.10 3.67
C SER A 138 -17.45 -2.09 2.55
N VAL A 139 -18.48 -2.56 1.89
CA VAL A 139 -18.40 -3.50 0.77
C VAL A 139 -19.37 -3.08 -0.35
N PRO A 140 -19.12 -3.45 -1.61
CA PRO A 140 -20.09 -3.21 -2.67
C PRO A 140 -21.43 -3.88 -2.38
N GLY A 141 -22.54 -3.20 -2.69
CA GLY A 141 -23.88 -3.73 -2.47
C GLY A 141 -24.15 -5.04 -3.21
N TRP A 142 -23.46 -5.28 -4.32
CA TRP A 142 -23.59 -6.50 -5.12
C TRP A 142 -22.79 -7.71 -4.61
N PHE A 143 -22.05 -7.59 -3.49
CA PHE A 143 -21.34 -8.73 -2.91
C PHE A 143 -22.32 -9.83 -2.48
N THR A 144 -22.02 -11.07 -2.88
CA THR A 144 -22.70 -12.26 -2.42
C THR A 144 -22.32 -12.60 -0.97
N ASP A 145 -23.04 -13.52 -0.37
CA ASP A 145 -22.78 -14.02 0.98
C ASP A 145 -21.34 -14.55 1.11
N SER A 146 -20.89 -15.37 0.17
CA SER A 146 -19.53 -15.93 0.20
C SER A 146 -18.45 -14.85 0.13
N GLN A 147 -18.65 -13.81 -0.68
CA GLN A 147 -17.72 -12.67 -0.77
C GLN A 147 -17.70 -11.87 0.53
N ARG A 148 -18.85 -11.68 1.18
CA ARG A 148 -18.95 -11.00 2.48
C ARG A 148 -18.27 -11.81 3.59
N HIS A 149 -18.44 -13.14 3.62
CA HIS A 149 -17.74 -13.99 4.59
C HIS A 149 -16.23 -13.93 4.44
N ARG A 150 -15.68 -13.92 3.23
CA ARG A 150 -14.23 -13.77 3.02
C ARG A 150 -13.67 -12.46 3.58
N ILE A 151 -14.45 -11.36 3.55
CA ILE A 151 -14.06 -10.10 4.19
C ILE A 151 -14.12 -10.22 5.72
N LEU A 152 -15.14 -10.89 6.27
CA LEU A 152 -15.25 -11.15 7.71
C LEU A 152 -14.09 -12.04 8.19
N ASP A 153 -13.77 -13.10 7.46
CA ASP A 153 -12.65 -13.99 7.75
C ASP A 153 -11.32 -13.22 7.75
N ALA A 154 -11.09 -12.37 6.74
CA ALA A 154 -9.90 -11.55 6.67
C ALA A 154 -9.80 -10.55 7.84
N ALA A 155 -10.91 -9.95 8.25
CA ALA A 155 -10.97 -9.08 9.42
C ALA A 155 -10.65 -9.85 10.71
N GLU A 156 -11.20 -11.07 10.86
CA GLU A 156 -10.93 -11.93 12.02
C GLU A 156 -9.46 -12.38 12.07
N VAL A 157 -8.85 -12.73 10.93
CA VAL A 157 -7.42 -13.05 10.84
C VAL A 157 -6.57 -11.85 11.24
N ALA A 158 -6.92 -10.63 10.84
CA ALA A 158 -6.26 -9.39 11.26
C ALA A 158 -6.48 -9.03 12.73
N GLY A 159 -7.30 -9.81 13.46
CA GLY A 159 -7.66 -9.55 14.85
C GLY A 159 -8.56 -8.31 14.99
N LEU A 160 -9.44 -8.10 14.01
CA LEU A 160 -10.50 -7.09 14.04
C LEU A 160 -11.85 -7.76 14.28
N ASN A 161 -12.65 -7.17 15.17
CA ASN A 161 -14.04 -7.54 15.41
C ASN A 161 -14.94 -6.73 14.47
N CYS A 162 -15.35 -7.31 13.37
CA CYS A 162 -16.23 -6.64 12.42
C CYS A 162 -17.68 -6.65 12.94
N LEU A 163 -18.12 -5.52 13.51
CA LEU A 163 -19.48 -5.37 14.05
C LEU A 163 -20.54 -5.46 12.95
N ARG A 164 -20.23 -4.98 11.76
CA ARG A 164 -21.12 -5.00 10.58
C ARG A 164 -20.34 -4.77 9.29
N LEU A 165 -20.75 -5.45 8.23
CA LEU A 165 -20.49 -5.02 6.86
C LEU A 165 -21.62 -4.09 6.42
N ILE A 166 -21.27 -2.94 5.82
CA ILE A 166 -22.22 -1.97 5.29
C ILE A 166 -21.99 -1.81 3.77
N ASN A 167 -23.06 -1.62 3.00
CA ASN A 167 -22.89 -1.35 1.57
C ASN A 167 -22.32 0.06 1.33
N ASP A 168 -21.40 0.21 0.36
CA ASP A 168 -20.70 1.48 0.08
C ASP A 168 -21.70 2.65 -0.10
N THR A 169 -22.76 2.45 -0.90
CA THR A 169 -23.81 3.46 -1.11
C THR A 169 -24.67 3.73 0.12
N SER A 170 -24.91 2.71 0.95
CA SER A 170 -25.67 2.85 2.21
C SER A 170 -24.86 3.60 3.26
N ALA A 171 -23.52 3.40 3.28
CA ALA A 171 -22.62 4.19 4.13
C ALA A 171 -22.63 5.67 3.72
N ALA A 172 -22.51 5.96 2.42
CA ALA A 172 -22.60 7.34 1.92
C ALA A 172 -23.96 7.98 2.24
N ALA A 173 -25.05 7.23 2.07
CA ALA A 173 -26.41 7.67 2.40
C ALA A 173 -26.60 7.94 3.90
N LEU A 174 -26.02 7.10 4.78
CA LEU A 174 -26.01 7.34 6.22
C LEU A 174 -25.28 8.64 6.57
N GLY A 175 -24.11 8.87 5.97
CA GLY A 175 -23.36 10.11 6.14
C GLY A 175 -24.15 11.35 5.71
N TYR A 176 -24.92 11.24 4.64
CA TYR A 176 -25.83 12.29 4.18
C TYR A 176 -26.99 12.52 5.16
N GLY A 177 -27.73 11.44 5.47
CA GLY A 177 -28.98 11.54 6.21
C GLY A 177 -28.82 12.02 7.65
N ILE A 178 -27.79 11.52 8.35
CA ILE A 178 -27.57 11.82 9.77
C ILE A 178 -27.23 13.30 10.01
N THR A 179 -26.65 13.98 9.01
CA THR A 179 -26.30 15.40 9.10
C THR A 179 -27.48 16.32 8.81
N LYS A 180 -28.57 15.81 8.20
CA LYS A 180 -29.73 16.63 7.83
C LYS A 180 -30.69 16.76 8.99
N THR A 181 -31.04 18.01 9.32
CA THR A 181 -32.01 18.37 10.36
C THR A 181 -33.42 18.58 9.82
N ASP A 182 -33.53 18.78 8.51
CA ASP A 182 -34.73 19.13 7.76
C ASP A 182 -35.39 17.95 7.01
N LEU A 183 -35.14 16.72 7.49
CA LEU A 183 -35.76 15.53 6.91
C LEU A 183 -37.27 15.48 7.24
N PRO A 184 -38.12 14.97 6.31
CA PRO A 184 -39.55 14.84 6.53
C PRO A 184 -39.88 13.95 7.73
N GLU A 185 -41.00 14.22 8.40
CA GLU A 185 -41.52 13.35 9.45
C GLU A 185 -42.13 12.07 8.85
N ASP A 186 -42.36 11.06 9.68
CA ASP A 186 -42.78 9.72 9.28
C ASP A 186 -44.08 9.69 8.45
N LYS A 187 -44.94 10.68 8.57
CA LYS A 187 -46.20 10.79 7.84
C LYS A 187 -46.13 11.64 6.57
N GLU A 188 -45.01 12.23 6.30
CA GLU A 188 -44.79 13.08 5.14
C GLU A 188 -44.18 12.32 3.97
N LYS A 189 -44.22 12.92 2.75
CA LYS A 189 -43.56 12.31 1.60
C LYS A 189 -42.06 12.22 1.84
N PRO A 190 -41.46 11.01 1.76
CA PRO A 190 -40.04 10.86 1.98
C PRO A 190 -39.19 11.68 1.01
N ARG A 191 -38.03 12.13 1.43
CA ARG A 191 -37.04 12.75 0.56
C ARG A 191 -36.23 11.66 -0.16
N ASN A 192 -36.40 11.54 -1.46
CA ASN A 192 -35.69 10.56 -2.27
C ASN A 192 -34.42 11.15 -2.86
N VAL A 193 -33.28 10.53 -2.61
CA VAL A 193 -31.96 10.95 -3.09
C VAL A 193 -31.31 9.82 -3.84
N VAL A 194 -30.72 10.11 -4.98
CA VAL A 194 -29.94 9.15 -5.75
C VAL A 194 -28.47 9.30 -5.34
N PHE A 195 -27.83 8.21 -4.97
CA PHE A 195 -26.39 8.14 -4.74
C PHE A 195 -25.71 7.42 -5.91
N VAL A 196 -24.79 8.11 -6.55
CA VAL A 196 -24.01 7.60 -7.67
C VAL A 196 -22.57 7.49 -7.24
N ASP A 197 -22.05 6.27 -7.10
CA ASP A 197 -20.66 5.98 -6.72
C ASP A 197 -19.93 5.36 -7.89
N ILE A 198 -18.95 6.08 -8.46
CA ILE A 198 -18.05 5.54 -9.47
C ILE A 198 -16.63 5.56 -8.93
N GLY A 199 -16.21 4.39 -8.48
CA GLY A 199 -14.89 4.16 -7.91
C GLY A 199 -13.82 3.85 -8.95
N TYR A 200 -12.77 3.16 -8.52
CA TYR A 200 -11.68 2.73 -9.39
C TYR A 200 -12.04 1.54 -10.27
N SER A 201 -12.77 0.55 -9.74
CA SER A 201 -13.06 -0.71 -10.44
C SER A 201 -14.55 -1.01 -10.62
N GLY A 202 -15.43 -0.24 -10.05
CA GLY A 202 -16.86 -0.50 -10.07
C GLY A 202 -17.70 0.77 -10.01
N TYR A 203 -18.95 0.64 -10.43
CA TYR A 203 -19.97 1.66 -10.47
C TYR A 203 -21.23 1.14 -9.77
N SER A 204 -21.72 1.87 -8.78
CA SER A 204 -22.93 1.55 -8.02
C SER A 204 -23.89 2.74 -7.97
N VAL A 205 -25.16 2.45 -8.04
CA VAL A 205 -26.25 3.43 -7.91
C VAL A 205 -27.20 2.92 -6.83
N ALA A 206 -27.62 3.81 -5.94
CA ALA A 206 -28.69 3.51 -4.97
C ALA A 206 -29.69 4.66 -4.94
N ILE A 207 -30.97 4.34 -4.90
CA ILE A 207 -32.04 5.30 -4.65
C ILE A 207 -32.52 5.09 -3.22
N VAL A 208 -32.44 6.14 -2.42
CA VAL A 208 -32.65 6.10 -0.98
C VAL A 208 -33.71 7.10 -0.56
N SER A 209 -34.69 6.64 0.20
CA SER A 209 -35.72 7.47 0.81
C SER A 209 -35.34 7.81 2.25
N PHE A 210 -35.46 9.08 2.60
CA PHE A 210 -35.13 9.60 3.93
C PHE A 210 -36.37 10.14 4.62
N ILE A 211 -36.56 9.74 5.85
CA ILE A 211 -37.42 10.38 6.83
C ILE A 211 -36.60 10.65 8.10
N LYS A 212 -37.12 11.41 9.04
CA LYS A 212 -36.42 11.74 10.29
C LYS A 212 -36.04 10.47 11.07
N GLY A 213 -34.73 10.29 11.26
CA GLY A 213 -34.17 9.14 11.99
C GLY A 213 -34.09 7.84 11.20
N GLN A 214 -34.38 7.82 9.89
CA GLN A 214 -34.35 6.61 9.08
C GLN A 214 -33.99 6.86 7.64
N LEU A 215 -33.18 5.98 7.07
CA LEU A 215 -33.03 5.81 5.63
C LEU A 215 -33.53 4.43 5.20
N THR A 216 -34.15 4.38 4.02
CA THR A 216 -34.60 3.14 3.38
C THR A 216 -34.10 3.12 1.95
N VAL A 217 -33.26 2.15 1.62
CA VAL A 217 -32.83 1.91 0.24
C VAL A 217 -34.01 1.36 -0.54
N LYS A 218 -34.38 1.99 -1.66
CA LYS A 218 -35.49 1.55 -2.52
C LYS A 218 -35.03 0.59 -3.60
N SER A 219 -33.89 0.89 -4.20
CA SER A 219 -33.32 0.08 -5.27
C SER A 219 -31.81 0.29 -5.36
N THR A 220 -31.13 -0.70 -5.90
CA THR A 220 -29.71 -0.66 -6.19
C THR A 220 -29.42 -1.26 -7.56
N ALA A 221 -28.50 -0.65 -8.29
CA ALA A 221 -27.97 -1.19 -9.53
C ALA A 221 -26.46 -0.96 -9.60
N TYR A 222 -25.78 -1.69 -10.45
CA TYR A 222 -24.32 -1.64 -10.52
C TYR A 222 -23.80 -2.07 -11.89
N ASP A 223 -22.59 -1.59 -12.21
CA ASP A 223 -21.73 -2.15 -13.23
C ASP A 223 -20.38 -2.52 -12.59
N ARG A 224 -20.11 -3.82 -12.45
CA ARG A 224 -18.93 -4.36 -11.76
C ARG A 224 -17.61 -4.09 -12.49
N HIS A 225 -17.70 -3.70 -13.76
CA HIS A 225 -16.57 -3.56 -14.67
C HIS A 225 -16.49 -2.17 -15.29
N LEU A 226 -17.06 -1.15 -14.65
CA LEU A 226 -16.97 0.25 -15.05
C LEU A 226 -16.43 1.09 -13.89
N GLY A 227 -15.22 1.59 -14.05
CA GLY A 227 -14.56 2.45 -13.05
C GLY A 227 -13.34 3.13 -13.64
N GLY A 228 -12.62 3.88 -12.81
CA GLY A 228 -11.48 4.68 -13.23
C GLY A 228 -10.38 3.91 -13.96
N ARG A 229 -10.15 2.63 -13.58
CA ARG A 229 -9.17 1.75 -14.23
C ARG A 229 -9.48 1.45 -15.70
N ASN A 230 -10.75 1.46 -16.07
CA ASN A 230 -11.18 1.23 -17.46
C ASN A 230 -10.85 2.45 -18.33
N PHE A 231 -11.07 3.66 -17.80
CA PHE A 231 -10.63 4.89 -18.46
C PHE A 231 -9.10 4.99 -18.56
N ASP A 232 -8.37 4.54 -17.53
CA ASP A 232 -6.92 4.43 -17.61
C ASP A 232 -6.48 3.45 -18.68
N GLN A 233 -7.15 2.30 -18.81
CA GLN A 233 -6.81 1.28 -19.81
C GLN A 233 -6.99 1.80 -21.24
N VAL A 234 -8.05 2.55 -21.51
CA VAL A 234 -8.26 3.21 -22.82
C VAL A 234 -7.08 4.12 -23.18
N LEU A 235 -6.65 4.94 -22.22
CA LEU A 235 -5.50 5.82 -22.43
C LEU A 235 -4.18 5.05 -22.59
N ILE A 236 -3.99 3.98 -21.83
CA ILE A 236 -2.80 3.11 -21.93
C ILE A 236 -2.75 2.49 -23.31
N ASP A 237 -3.86 1.96 -23.81
CA ASP A 237 -3.92 1.31 -25.11
C ASP A 237 -3.63 2.29 -26.25
N HIS A 238 -4.25 3.48 -26.21
CA HIS A 238 -4.02 4.54 -27.17
C HIS A 238 -2.57 5.02 -27.19
N LEU A 239 -2.01 5.35 -26.01
CA LEU A 239 -0.65 5.88 -25.90
C LEU A 239 0.40 4.82 -26.21
N ALA A 240 0.16 3.55 -25.87
CA ALA A 240 1.08 2.48 -26.23
C ALA A 240 1.20 2.32 -27.75
N GLU A 241 0.09 2.39 -28.50
CA GLU A 241 0.12 2.36 -29.96
C GLU A 241 0.78 3.63 -30.55
N LEU A 242 0.44 4.81 -30.03
CA LEU A 242 1.06 6.07 -30.43
C LEU A 242 2.59 6.03 -30.24
N PHE A 243 3.06 5.53 -29.10
CA PHE A 243 4.48 5.45 -28.82
C PHE A 243 5.17 4.36 -29.62
N LYS A 244 4.48 3.27 -29.95
CA LYS A 244 4.96 2.25 -30.87
C LYS A 244 5.17 2.81 -32.28
N GLU A 245 4.24 3.62 -32.77
CA GLU A 245 4.35 4.29 -34.06
C GLU A 245 5.47 5.34 -34.09
N LYS A 246 5.52 6.19 -33.06
CA LYS A 246 6.42 7.34 -33.00
C LYS A 246 7.86 6.95 -32.63
N TYR A 247 8.04 6.11 -31.62
CA TYR A 247 9.35 5.78 -31.04
C TYR A 247 9.83 4.36 -31.38
N LYS A 248 9.00 3.56 -32.08
CA LYS A 248 9.29 2.16 -32.46
C LYS A 248 9.57 1.24 -31.28
N ILE A 249 8.93 1.47 -30.12
CA ILE A 249 9.03 0.66 -28.92
C ILE A 249 7.67 0.04 -28.59
N ASP A 250 7.65 -1.21 -28.17
CA ASP A 250 6.44 -1.90 -27.72
C ASP A 250 6.40 -1.94 -26.19
N ILE A 251 5.72 -0.94 -25.59
CA ILE A 251 5.61 -0.80 -24.14
C ILE A 251 4.86 -1.98 -23.51
N LYS A 252 3.89 -2.57 -24.22
CA LYS A 252 3.09 -3.70 -23.70
C LYS A 252 3.93 -4.97 -23.53
N SER A 253 5.04 -5.09 -24.25
CA SER A 253 5.97 -6.24 -24.12
C SER A 253 6.80 -6.21 -22.82
N ASN A 254 6.90 -5.03 -22.14
CA ASN A 254 7.71 -4.86 -20.94
C ASN A 254 6.83 -4.45 -19.74
N PRO A 255 6.62 -5.34 -18.77
CA PRO A 255 5.78 -5.03 -17.61
C PRO A 255 6.20 -3.79 -16.80
N ARG A 256 7.50 -3.51 -16.69
CA ARG A 256 7.99 -2.31 -15.99
C ARG A 256 7.63 -1.03 -16.74
N ALA A 257 7.81 -1.03 -18.05
CA ALA A 257 7.43 0.09 -18.91
C ALA A 257 5.91 0.33 -18.85
N LEU A 258 5.11 -0.75 -18.91
CA LEU A 258 3.66 -0.67 -18.78
C LEU A 258 3.23 -0.09 -17.43
N PHE A 259 3.88 -0.46 -16.32
CA PHE A 259 3.60 0.12 -15.00
C PHE A 259 3.91 1.61 -14.93
N ARG A 260 5.04 2.03 -15.50
CA ARG A 260 5.41 3.46 -15.56
C ARG A 260 4.40 4.25 -16.40
N LEU A 261 3.98 3.68 -17.54
CA LEU A 261 2.92 4.27 -18.35
C LEU A 261 1.60 4.36 -17.58
N ARG A 262 1.17 3.29 -16.89
CA ARG A 262 -0.06 3.25 -16.08
C ARG A 262 -0.06 4.35 -15.01
N THR A 263 1.03 4.54 -14.30
CA THR A 263 1.19 5.59 -13.29
C THR A 263 1.10 7.00 -13.90
N ALA A 264 1.71 7.20 -15.06
CA ALA A 264 1.66 8.48 -15.77
C ALA A 264 0.26 8.77 -16.33
N VAL A 265 -0.42 7.74 -16.85
CA VAL A 265 -1.78 7.83 -17.39
C VAL A 265 -2.80 8.17 -16.30
N GLU A 266 -2.70 7.60 -15.11
CA GLU A 266 -3.58 7.96 -13.99
C GLU A 266 -3.44 9.45 -13.64
N LYS A 267 -2.23 9.99 -13.64
CA LYS A 267 -2.00 11.44 -13.46
C LYS A 267 -2.58 12.24 -14.61
N LEU A 268 -2.34 11.82 -15.86
CA LEU A 268 -2.89 12.46 -17.07
C LEU A 268 -4.42 12.56 -17.01
N LYS A 269 -5.12 11.46 -16.71
CA LYS A 269 -6.58 11.43 -16.54
C LYS A 269 -7.07 12.44 -15.50
N LYS A 270 -6.39 12.52 -14.36
CA LYS A 270 -6.73 13.51 -13.30
C LYS A 270 -6.55 14.94 -13.79
N VAL A 271 -5.48 15.23 -14.51
CA VAL A 271 -5.24 16.56 -15.08
C VAL A 271 -6.27 16.90 -16.16
N LEU A 272 -6.61 15.96 -17.05
CA LEU A 272 -7.64 16.14 -18.08
C LEU A 272 -9.05 16.37 -17.50
N SER A 273 -9.30 15.95 -16.26
CA SER A 273 -10.58 16.26 -15.58
C SER A 273 -10.72 17.74 -15.23
N ALA A 274 -9.61 18.47 -15.08
CA ALA A 274 -9.59 19.92 -14.82
C ALA A 274 -9.25 20.74 -16.07
N ASN A 275 -8.31 20.29 -16.90
CA ASN A 275 -7.76 21.02 -18.03
C ASN A 275 -8.30 20.48 -19.36
N ALA A 276 -8.40 21.34 -20.38
CA ALA A 276 -8.80 20.94 -21.73
C ALA A 276 -7.73 20.10 -22.45
N GLN A 277 -6.45 20.28 -22.10
CA GLN A 277 -5.33 19.52 -22.64
C GLN A 277 -4.32 19.24 -21.53
N ALA A 278 -3.59 18.14 -21.63
CA ALA A 278 -2.54 17.80 -20.70
C ALA A 278 -1.38 17.07 -21.40
N PRO A 279 -0.11 17.38 -21.05
CA PRO A 279 1.05 16.64 -21.50
C PRO A 279 1.23 15.37 -20.69
N ILE A 280 1.79 14.36 -21.32
CA ILE A 280 2.35 13.17 -20.67
C ILE A 280 3.80 13.04 -21.10
N ASN A 281 4.69 12.96 -20.12
CA ASN A 281 6.12 12.73 -20.33
C ASN A 281 6.56 11.60 -19.40
N VAL A 282 7.24 10.60 -19.95
CA VAL A 282 7.83 9.50 -19.19
C VAL A 282 9.27 9.31 -19.65
N GLU A 283 10.20 9.73 -18.80
CA GLU A 283 11.63 9.64 -19.06
C GLU A 283 12.05 8.17 -19.03
N SER A 284 12.96 7.78 -19.90
CA SER A 284 13.60 6.45 -19.94
C SER A 284 12.59 5.28 -19.73
N ILE A 285 11.45 5.33 -20.45
CA ILE A 285 10.36 4.36 -20.23
C ILE A 285 10.81 2.93 -20.55
N MET A 286 11.58 2.78 -21.64
CA MET A 286 12.13 1.51 -22.13
C MET A 286 13.33 1.81 -23.04
N ASN A 287 14.42 1.05 -22.92
CA ASN A 287 15.64 1.19 -23.74
C ASN A 287 16.22 2.61 -23.72
N ASP A 288 16.18 3.28 -22.58
CA ASP A 288 16.61 4.66 -22.36
C ASP A 288 15.92 5.70 -23.28
N ILE A 289 14.72 5.38 -23.76
CA ILE A 289 13.94 6.27 -24.62
C ILE A 289 12.92 7.03 -23.78
N ASP A 290 12.94 8.36 -23.93
CA ASP A 290 11.92 9.26 -23.37
C ASP A 290 10.72 9.33 -24.31
N VAL A 291 9.52 9.26 -23.74
CA VAL A 291 8.29 9.38 -24.53
C VAL A 291 7.48 10.58 -24.08
N SER A 292 6.89 11.26 -25.03
CA SER A 292 6.03 12.41 -24.77
C SER A 292 4.87 12.50 -25.76
N ALA A 293 3.73 12.94 -25.26
CA ALA A 293 2.55 13.27 -26.04
C ALA A 293 1.75 14.39 -25.37
N ILE A 294 0.86 15.00 -26.11
CA ILE A 294 -0.16 15.93 -25.58
C ILE A 294 -1.48 15.33 -25.95
N LEU A 295 -2.39 15.21 -24.99
CA LEU A 295 -3.74 14.71 -25.21
C LEU A 295 -4.77 15.79 -24.84
N SER A 296 -5.82 15.92 -25.64
CA SER A 296 -6.96 16.75 -25.30
C SER A 296 -8.03 15.96 -24.53
N ARG A 297 -8.86 16.68 -23.75
CA ARG A 297 -10.03 16.09 -23.09
C ARG A 297 -11.01 15.52 -24.12
N GLU A 298 -11.24 16.22 -25.19
CA GLU A 298 -12.14 15.84 -26.28
C GLU A 298 -11.72 14.48 -26.91
N GLU A 299 -10.43 14.32 -27.15
CA GLU A 299 -9.87 13.06 -27.64
C GLU A 299 -10.03 11.94 -26.62
N PHE A 300 -9.75 12.18 -25.35
CA PHE A 300 -9.98 11.23 -24.26
C PHE A 300 -11.44 10.80 -24.15
N GLU A 301 -12.38 11.74 -24.22
CA GLU A 301 -13.81 11.46 -24.15
C GLU A 301 -14.28 10.65 -25.37
N LYS A 302 -13.78 10.97 -26.56
CA LYS A 302 -14.05 10.20 -27.78
C LYS A 302 -13.53 8.77 -27.70
N LEU A 303 -12.29 8.59 -27.23
CA LEU A 303 -11.71 7.25 -27.01
C LEU A 303 -12.51 6.43 -25.99
N SER A 304 -13.07 7.11 -25.00
CA SER A 304 -13.84 6.52 -23.90
C SER A 304 -15.34 6.39 -24.16
N GLU A 305 -15.83 6.71 -25.36
CA GLU A 305 -17.27 6.76 -25.69
C GLU A 305 -18.01 5.44 -25.37
N HIS A 306 -17.36 4.30 -25.64
CA HIS A 306 -17.93 2.98 -25.34
C HIS A 306 -18.12 2.74 -23.82
N LEU A 307 -17.29 3.34 -22.95
CA LEU A 307 -17.45 3.32 -21.49
C LEU A 307 -18.54 4.31 -21.05
N LEU A 308 -18.55 5.51 -21.64
CA LEU A 308 -19.53 6.53 -21.32
C LEU A 308 -20.96 6.08 -21.64
N ASN A 309 -21.16 5.30 -22.70
CA ASN A 309 -22.47 4.74 -23.06
C ASN A 309 -22.98 3.69 -22.05
N ARG A 310 -22.12 3.13 -21.20
CA ARG A 310 -22.52 2.19 -20.15
C ARG A 310 -23.07 2.87 -18.89
N ILE A 311 -22.86 4.19 -18.72
CA ILE A 311 -23.24 4.92 -17.50
C ILE A 311 -24.75 4.91 -17.28
N GLU A 312 -25.53 5.04 -18.35
CA GLU A 312 -26.98 5.17 -18.25
C GLU A 312 -27.68 3.87 -17.81
N ALA A 313 -27.14 2.71 -18.12
CA ALA A 313 -27.77 1.43 -17.86
C ALA A 313 -28.06 1.17 -16.36
N PRO A 314 -27.10 1.31 -15.41
CA PRO A 314 -27.39 1.18 -13.98
C PRO A 314 -28.32 2.27 -13.45
N LEU A 315 -28.25 3.50 -13.97
CA LEU A 315 -29.18 4.57 -13.59
C LEU A 315 -30.63 4.19 -13.95
N ALA A 316 -30.83 3.78 -15.20
CA ALA A 316 -32.14 3.36 -15.70
C ALA A 316 -32.68 2.13 -14.96
N GLN A 317 -31.80 1.19 -14.61
CA GLN A 317 -32.18 0.00 -13.84
C GLN A 317 -32.64 0.36 -12.43
N ALA A 318 -31.82 1.11 -11.67
CA ALA A 318 -32.15 1.53 -10.31
C ALA A 318 -33.44 2.36 -10.29
N PHE A 319 -33.56 3.28 -11.23
CA PHE A 319 -34.74 4.13 -11.35
C PHE A 319 -36.01 3.30 -11.60
N ARG A 320 -35.99 2.39 -12.55
CA ARG A 320 -37.12 1.50 -12.86
C ARG A 320 -37.50 0.61 -11.67
N GLU A 321 -36.51 0.05 -10.98
CA GLU A 321 -36.75 -0.83 -9.83
C GLU A 321 -37.23 -0.07 -8.59
N SER A 322 -36.98 1.23 -8.47
CA SER A 322 -37.46 2.05 -7.35
C SER A 322 -38.95 2.32 -7.38
N GLY A 323 -39.57 2.25 -8.57
CA GLY A 323 -40.98 2.60 -8.78
C GLY A 323 -41.30 4.10 -8.66
N LEU A 324 -40.27 4.96 -8.63
CA LEU A 324 -40.42 6.41 -8.49
C LEU A 324 -40.45 7.12 -9.86
N SER A 325 -41.03 8.31 -9.90
CA SER A 325 -40.94 9.23 -11.05
C SER A 325 -39.75 10.19 -10.91
N LEU A 326 -39.30 10.82 -11.98
CA LEU A 326 -38.22 11.81 -11.92
C LEU A 326 -38.56 13.00 -11.00
N GLU A 327 -39.83 13.38 -10.93
CA GLU A 327 -40.34 14.44 -10.04
C GLU A 327 -40.24 14.06 -8.54
N ASP A 328 -40.15 12.75 -8.23
CA ASP A 328 -39.99 12.28 -6.88
C ASP A 328 -38.55 12.35 -6.37
N ILE A 329 -37.58 12.58 -7.27
CA ILE A 329 -36.17 12.66 -6.92
C ILE A 329 -35.80 14.08 -6.46
N HIS A 330 -35.41 14.19 -5.21
CA HIS A 330 -35.03 15.47 -4.62
C HIS A 330 -33.64 15.94 -5.09
N SER A 331 -32.68 15.06 -5.14
CA SER A 331 -31.31 15.38 -5.57
C SER A 331 -30.53 14.14 -5.99
N VAL A 332 -29.45 14.36 -6.75
CA VAL A 332 -28.48 13.34 -7.16
C VAL A 332 -27.12 13.67 -6.55
N GLU A 333 -26.71 12.90 -5.56
CA GLU A 333 -25.41 13.01 -4.90
C GLU A 333 -24.39 12.09 -5.58
N VAL A 334 -23.22 12.64 -5.90
CA VAL A 334 -22.16 11.88 -6.55
C VAL A 334 -20.94 11.71 -5.65
N VAL A 335 -20.49 10.47 -5.53
CA VAL A 335 -19.31 10.06 -4.76
C VAL A 335 -18.38 9.19 -5.62
N GLY A 336 -17.17 8.91 -5.14
CA GLY A 336 -16.18 8.15 -5.88
C GLY A 336 -15.35 9.03 -6.84
N GLY A 337 -14.06 8.68 -6.95
CA GLY A 337 -13.07 9.51 -7.65
C GLY A 337 -13.32 9.69 -9.15
N SER A 338 -13.93 8.69 -9.80
CA SER A 338 -14.17 8.69 -11.25
C SER A 338 -15.36 9.56 -11.67
N THR A 339 -16.23 9.96 -10.73
CA THR A 339 -17.29 10.94 -11.00
C THR A 339 -16.74 12.34 -11.29
N ARG A 340 -15.43 12.58 -11.09
CA ARG A 340 -14.77 13.84 -11.46
C ARG A 340 -14.58 14.02 -12.97
N ILE A 341 -14.65 12.94 -13.77
CA ILE A 341 -14.54 13.01 -15.24
C ILE A 341 -15.73 13.83 -15.79
N PRO A 342 -15.49 14.93 -16.56
CA PRO A 342 -16.56 15.83 -16.99
C PRO A 342 -17.66 15.14 -17.78
N ALA A 343 -17.34 14.31 -18.77
CA ALA A 343 -18.32 13.58 -19.55
C ALA A 343 -19.19 12.61 -18.71
N VAL A 344 -18.64 12.04 -17.64
CA VAL A 344 -19.40 11.20 -16.68
C VAL A 344 -20.46 12.05 -15.96
N LYS A 345 -20.08 13.25 -15.47
CA LYS A 345 -21.01 14.18 -14.82
C LYS A 345 -22.12 14.60 -15.77
N GLU A 346 -21.76 14.95 -16.99
CA GLU A 346 -22.71 15.36 -18.02
C GLU A 346 -23.75 14.28 -18.32
N ARG A 347 -23.31 13.02 -18.50
CA ARG A 347 -24.23 11.88 -18.74
C ARG A 347 -25.20 11.67 -17.59
N ILE A 348 -24.72 11.72 -16.34
CA ILE A 348 -25.58 11.55 -15.16
C ILE A 348 -26.57 12.72 -15.03
N SER A 349 -26.10 13.98 -15.18
CA SER A 349 -26.93 15.17 -15.11
C SER A 349 -28.00 15.17 -16.20
N LYS A 350 -27.63 14.78 -17.41
CA LYS A 350 -28.55 14.68 -18.57
C LYS A 350 -29.63 13.63 -18.33
N PHE A 351 -29.29 12.49 -17.75
CA PHE A 351 -30.24 11.41 -17.45
C PHE A 351 -31.32 11.86 -16.48
N PHE A 352 -30.96 12.56 -15.40
CA PHE A 352 -31.94 13.05 -14.41
C PHE A 352 -32.55 14.40 -14.73
N GLY A 353 -32.02 15.13 -15.72
CA GLY A 353 -32.49 16.48 -16.08
C GLY A 353 -32.25 17.53 -14.97
N GLN A 354 -31.33 17.29 -14.05
CA GLN A 354 -31.04 18.17 -12.92
C GLN A 354 -29.54 18.25 -12.63
N GLU A 355 -29.16 19.29 -11.88
CA GLU A 355 -27.78 19.46 -11.45
C GLU A 355 -27.37 18.43 -10.41
N LEU A 356 -26.14 17.95 -10.52
CA LEU A 356 -25.54 17.05 -9.54
C LEU A 356 -25.18 17.81 -8.27
N LYS A 357 -25.36 17.16 -7.13
CA LYS A 357 -24.96 17.71 -5.82
C LYS A 357 -23.67 17.06 -5.32
N TYR A 358 -22.88 17.84 -4.59
CA TYR A 358 -21.57 17.49 -4.05
C TYR A 358 -21.53 17.80 -2.54
N THR A 359 -22.63 17.54 -1.82
CA THR A 359 -22.72 17.85 -0.39
C THR A 359 -21.86 16.93 0.45
N LEU A 360 -21.49 15.77 -0.10
CA LEU A 360 -20.58 14.80 0.50
C LEU A 360 -19.17 14.95 -0.08
N ASN A 361 -18.17 14.76 0.76
CA ASN A 361 -16.80 14.58 0.26
C ASN A 361 -16.72 13.31 -0.59
N GLN A 362 -16.46 13.44 -1.89
CA GLN A 362 -16.47 12.35 -2.86
C GLN A 362 -15.51 11.20 -2.51
N ASP A 363 -14.41 11.47 -1.80
CA ASP A 363 -13.41 10.47 -1.43
C ASP A 363 -13.65 9.89 -0.04
N GLU A 364 -14.29 10.60 0.88
CA GLU A 364 -14.40 10.25 2.29
C GLU A 364 -15.80 9.80 2.73
N ALA A 365 -16.82 10.02 1.90
CA ALA A 365 -18.23 9.79 2.27
C ALA A 365 -18.48 8.38 2.81
N VAL A 366 -17.92 7.36 2.15
CA VAL A 366 -18.09 5.95 2.52
C VAL A 366 -17.39 5.65 3.86
N ALA A 367 -16.16 6.12 4.04
CA ALA A 367 -15.42 5.94 5.29
C ALA A 367 -16.12 6.63 6.47
N ARG A 368 -16.61 7.87 6.27
CA ARG A 368 -17.35 8.63 7.28
C ARG A 368 -18.65 7.94 7.66
N GLY A 369 -19.40 7.44 6.68
CA GLY A 369 -20.61 6.67 6.92
C GLY A 369 -20.36 5.36 7.66
N SER A 370 -19.28 4.65 7.33
CA SER A 370 -18.86 3.44 8.05
C SER A 370 -18.51 3.73 9.50
N ALA A 371 -17.81 4.84 9.79
CA ALA A 371 -17.50 5.25 11.15
C ALA A 371 -18.75 5.67 11.94
N LEU A 372 -19.71 6.34 11.29
CA LEU A 372 -21.02 6.63 11.90
C LEU A 372 -21.77 5.37 12.26
N GLN A 373 -21.80 4.38 11.36
CA GLN A 373 -22.43 3.08 11.65
C GLN A 373 -21.73 2.37 12.82
N CYS A 374 -20.41 2.45 12.90
CA CYS A 374 -19.65 1.90 14.02
C CYS A 374 -20.04 2.61 15.35
N ALA A 375 -20.16 3.93 15.33
CA ALA A 375 -20.59 4.70 16.50
C ALA A 375 -22.04 4.40 16.92
N ILE A 376 -22.96 4.20 15.96
CA ILE A 376 -24.36 3.79 16.23
C ILE A 376 -24.42 2.41 16.91
N LEU A 377 -23.56 1.49 16.50
CA LEU A 377 -23.52 0.13 17.08
C LEU A 377 -22.78 0.07 18.43
N SER A 378 -22.00 1.07 18.76
CA SER A 378 -21.23 1.10 19.99
C SER A 378 -22.09 1.59 21.17
N PRO A 379 -22.09 0.88 22.32
CA PRO A 379 -22.80 1.33 23.51
C PRO A 379 -22.17 2.56 24.18
N VAL A 380 -20.93 2.90 23.82
CA VAL A 380 -20.17 3.99 24.43
C VAL A 380 -20.52 5.36 23.82
N PHE A 381 -20.87 5.36 22.52
CA PHE A 381 -21.17 6.60 21.81
C PHE A 381 -22.67 6.92 21.86
N LYS A 382 -22.99 8.16 22.22
CA LYS A 382 -24.35 8.71 22.06
C LYS A 382 -24.43 9.42 20.72
N VAL A 383 -24.92 8.72 19.72
CA VAL A 383 -25.18 9.25 18.38
C VAL A 383 -26.69 9.44 18.22
N ARG A 384 -27.09 10.43 17.43
CA ARG A 384 -28.48 10.57 16.99
C ARG A 384 -28.97 9.23 16.45
N GLU A 385 -30.14 8.77 16.93
CA GLU A 385 -30.75 7.55 16.41
C GLU A 385 -31.03 7.71 14.92
N PHE A 386 -30.48 6.77 14.15
CA PHE A 386 -30.66 6.73 12.71
C PHE A 386 -30.63 5.28 12.25
N SER A 387 -31.77 4.78 11.76
CA SER A 387 -31.87 3.41 11.30
C SER A 387 -31.54 3.30 9.81
N VAL A 388 -30.88 2.20 9.45
CA VAL A 388 -30.52 1.88 8.07
C VAL A 388 -31.29 0.65 7.65
N GLN A 389 -32.20 0.80 6.69
CA GLN A 389 -32.85 -0.30 5.99
C GLN A 389 -32.25 -0.42 4.59
N ASP A 390 -31.50 -1.49 4.39
CA ASP A 390 -30.90 -1.83 3.11
C ASP A 390 -31.78 -2.79 2.30
N VAL A 391 -31.32 -3.29 1.17
CA VAL A 391 -32.04 -4.25 0.34
C VAL A 391 -31.16 -5.42 -0.07
N THR A 392 -31.80 -6.58 -0.30
CA THR A 392 -31.12 -7.74 -0.87
C THR A 392 -30.85 -7.52 -2.36
N PRO A 393 -29.61 -7.69 -2.82
CA PRO A 393 -29.29 -7.53 -4.24
C PRO A 393 -29.80 -8.69 -5.11
N TYR A 394 -29.96 -9.86 -4.53
CA TYR A 394 -30.36 -11.10 -5.22
C TYR A 394 -31.47 -11.81 -4.44
N PRO A 395 -32.41 -12.47 -5.14
CA PRO A 395 -33.44 -13.23 -4.47
C PRO A 395 -32.85 -14.53 -3.87
N ILE A 396 -33.33 -14.87 -2.66
CA ILE A 396 -32.86 -16.02 -1.88
C ILE A 396 -34.01 -17.03 -1.75
N LYS A 397 -33.72 -18.26 -2.13
CA LYS A 397 -34.58 -19.40 -1.90
C LYS A 397 -34.00 -20.31 -0.83
N ILE A 398 -34.86 -21.00 -0.13
CA ILE A 398 -34.50 -22.13 0.72
C ILE A 398 -35.05 -23.42 0.13
N THR A 399 -34.33 -24.49 0.37
CA THR A 399 -34.69 -25.85 -0.04
C THR A 399 -34.66 -26.79 1.18
N TRP A 400 -35.47 -27.82 1.16
CA TRP A 400 -35.50 -28.85 2.18
C TRP A 400 -35.95 -30.18 1.62
N ASN A 401 -35.70 -31.28 2.35
CA ASN A 401 -36.12 -32.60 1.97
C ASN A 401 -37.63 -32.78 2.25
N LYS A 402 -38.38 -33.30 1.26
CA LYS A 402 -39.78 -33.71 1.40
C LYS A 402 -39.88 -34.89 2.33
N ILE A 403 -41.02 -34.97 3.04
CA ILE A 403 -41.36 -36.15 3.81
C ILE A 403 -42.45 -36.96 3.08
N PRO A 404 -42.38 -38.30 3.14
CA PRO A 404 -43.33 -39.15 2.43
C PRO A 404 -44.77 -39.01 2.92
N GLU A 405 -44.96 -38.57 4.16
CA GLU A 405 -46.29 -38.42 4.80
C GLU A 405 -47.04 -37.18 4.30
N ILE A 406 -46.39 -36.24 3.60
CA ILE A 406 -47.03 -35.06 3.00
C ILE A 406 -46.69 -35.04 1.50
N PRO A 407 -47.49 -35.68 0.64
CA PRO A 407 -47.19 -35.87 -0.78
C PRO A 407 -47.07 -34.54 -1.57
N ASP A 408 -47.86 -33.54 -1.17
CA ASP A 408 -47.93 -32.22 -1.84
C ASP A 408 -47.04 -31.18 -1.19
N GLU A 409 -46.11 -31.60 -0.32
CA GLU A 409 -45.15 -30.67 0.27
C GLU A 409 -44.25 -30.03 -0.81
N GLU A 410 -44.19 -28.73 -0.83
CA GLU A 410 -43.15 -28.02 -1.59
C GLU A 410 -41.78 -28.34 -0.98
N SER A 411 -40.71 -28.37 -1.80
CA SER A 411 -39.33 -28.61 -1.34
C SER A 411 -38.46 -27.38 -1.47
N GLU A 412 -38.99 -26.30 -1.98
CA GLU A 412 -38.28 -25.01 -2.12
C GLU A 412 -39.26 -23.84 -1.98
N LEU A 413 -38.72 -22.72 -1.52
CA LEU A 413 -39.46 -21.45 -1.40
C LEU A 413 -38.52 -20.28 -1.58
N VAL A 414 -38.89 -19.30 -2.40
CA VAL A 414 -38.19 -18.01 -2.45
C VAL A 414 -38.64 -17.18 -1.26
N VAL A 415 -37.78 -17.09 -0.24
CA VAL A 415 -38.08 -16.42 1.04
C VAL A 415 -37.89 -14.90 0.93
N PHE A 416 -36.81 -14.49 0.29
CA PHE A 416 -36.48 -13.07 0.09
C PHE A 416 -36.38 -12.77 -1.40
N GLN A 417 -37.26 -11.91 -1.87
CA GLN A 417 -37.20 -11.41 -3.25
C GLN A 417 -36.06 -10.40 -3.41
N LYS A 418 -35.62 -10.12 -4.65
CA LYS A 418 -34.74 -8.98 -4.94
C LYS A 418 -35.35 -7.70 -4.39
N SER A 419 -34.55 -6.82 -3.85
CA SER A 419 -34.96 -5.56 -3.20
C SER A 419 -35.81 -5.73 -1.93
N ASN A 420 -35.84 -6.95 -1.31
CA ASN A 420 -36.42 -7.11 0.01
C ASN A 420 -35.59 -6.36 1.05
N ASN A 421 -36.27 -5.64 1.96
CA ASN A 421 -35.62 -4.86 2.99
C ASN A 421 -34.75 -5.72 3.92
N VAL A 422 -33.60 -5.17 4.33
CA VAL A 422 -32.67 -5.79 5.29
C VAL A 422 -32.41 -4.79 6.43
N PRO A 423 -32.57 -5.19 7.70
CA PRO A 423 -32.93 -6.52 8.19
C PRO A 423 -34.41 -6.88 7.97
N SER A 424 -34.68 -8.17 7.77
CA SER A 424 -36.03 -8.69 7.59
C SER A 424 -36.15 -10.09 8.20
N THR A 425 -37.30 -10.41 8.71
CA THR A 425 -37.59 -11.72 9.33
C THR A 425 -38.79 -12.36 8.65
N LYS A 426 -38.65 -13.62 8.29
CA LYS A 426 -39.73 -14.45 7.76
C LYS A 426 -39.93 -15.65 8.69
N ILE A 427 -41.15 -15.99 8.95
CA ILE A 427 -41.52 -17.16 9.76
C ILE A 427 -41.92 -18.26 8.82
N LEU A 428 -41.29 -19.42 8.96
CA LEU A 428 -41.61 -20.65 8.22
C LEU A 428 -42.02 -21.73 9.22
N THR A 429 -43.00 -22.53 8.85
CA THR A 429 -43.52 -23.60 9.68
C THR A 429 -43.27 -24.93 9.00
N PHE A 430 -42.62 -25.83 9.69
CA PHE A 430 -42.33 -27.18 9.23
C PHE A 430 -42.99 -28.21 10.18
N TYR A 431 -43.54 -29.25 9.62
CA TYR A 431 -44.03 -30.40 10.38
C TYR A 431 -43.00 -31.53 10.22
N ARG A 432 -42.26 -31.83 11.28
CA ARG A 432 -41.18 -32.81 11.24
C ARG A 432 -41.18 -33.70 12.48
N LYS A 433 -40.90 -34.98 12.28
CA LYS A 433 -40.68 -35.97 13.34
C LYS A 433 -39.22 -36.33 13.54
N GLU A 434 -38.40 -36.09 12.51
CA GLU A 434 -37.01 -36.48 12.43
C GLU A 434 -36.13 -35.26 12.20
N PRO A 435 -34.84 -35.34 12.47
CA PRO A 435 -33.87 -34.32 12.08
C PRO A 435 -33.99 -33.98 10.59
N PHE A 436 -33.83 -32.72 10.27
CA PHE A 436 -33.89 -32.26 8.88
C PHE A 436 -32.95 -31.07 8.63
N GLU A 437 -32.70 -30.83 7.38
CA GLU A 437 -31.82 -29.76 6.94
C GLU A 437 -32.56 -28.77 6.04
N ILE A 438 -32.15 -27.52 6.14
CA ILE A 438 -32.61 -26.43 5.28
C ILE A 438 -31.36 -25.85 4.62
N GLU A 439 -31.37 -25.72 3.31
CA GLU A 439 -30.30 -25.04 2.56
C GLU A 439 -30.80 -23.73 1.96
N ALA A 440 -29.95 -22.70 2.04
CA ALA A 440 -30.22 -21.43 1.44
C ALA A 440 -29.39 -21.27 0.16
N HIS A 441 -30.01 -20.78 -0.91
CA HIS A 441 -29.39 -20.57 -2.23
C HIS A 441 -29.87 -19.28 -2.86
N TYR A 442 -29.06 -18.70 -3.74
CA TYR A 442 -29.56 -17.69 -4.67
C TYR A 442 -30.48 -18.36 -5.70
N SER A 443 -31.68 -17.82 -5.89
CA SER A 443 -32.64 -18.40 -6.84
C SER A 443 -32.32 -18.13 -8.30
N GLU A 444 -31.50 -17.12 -8.57
CA GLU A 444 -31.05 -16.68 -9.91
C GLU A 444 -29.50 -16.66 -9.98
N PRO A 445 -28.86 -17.83 -10.03
CA PRO A 445 -27.40 -17.90 -9.99
C PRO A 445 -26.70 -17.19 -11.16
N ASP A 446 -27.29 -17.18 -12.34
CA ASP A 446 -26.74 -16.53 -13.53
C ASP A 446 -26.63 -15.01 -13.41
N LYS A 447 -27.38 -14.42 -12.47
CA LYS A 447 -27.33 -12.98 -12.19
C LYS A 447 -26.37 -12.61 -11.05
N THR A 448 -25.80 -13.61 -10.38
CA THR A 448 -24.83 -13.36 -9.30
C THR A 448 -23.41 -13.22 -9.85
N PRO A 449 -22.52 -12.49 -9.17
CA PRO A 449 -21.12 -12.36 -9.59
C PRO A 449 -20.27 -13.60 -9.34
N SER A 450 -20.79 -14.59 -8.65
CA SER A 450 -20.11 -15.86 -8.36
C SER A 450 -20.89 -17.02 -8.94
N SER A 451 -20.19 -18.00 -9.48
CA SER A 451 -20.75 -19.24 -9.99
C SER A 451 -21.38 -20.13 -8.89
N ASN A 452 -21.05 -19.88 -7.62
CA ASN A 452 -21.59 -20.63 -6.50
C ASN A 452 -22.88 -20.00 -5.96
N PRO A 453 -24.06 -20.62 -6.17
CA PRO A 453 -25.33 -20.10 -5.67
C PRO A 453 -25.58 -20.42 -4.18
N TRP A 454 -24.79 -21.31 -3.58
CA TRP A 454 -25.01 -21.78 -2.21
C TRP A 454 -24.67 -20.69 -1.19
N ILE A 455 -25.53 -20.51 -0.19
CA ILE A 455 -25.37 -19.52 0.88
C ILE A 455 -25.04 -20.23 2.19
N GLY A 456 -25.83 -21.26 2.56
CA GLY A 456 -25.59 -21.97 3.81
C GLY A 456 -26.53 -23.11 4.03
N ARG A 457 -26.17 -23.96 5.00
CA ARG A 457 -26.98 -25.12 5.48
C ARG A 457 -27.26 -24.95 6.96
N PHE A 458 -28.47 -25.25 7.34
CA PHE A 458 -28.97 -25.20 8.70
C PHE A 458 -29.54 -26.59 9.08
N SER A 459 -28.82 -27.31 9.94
CA SER A 459 -29.16 -28.65 10.35
C SER A 459 -29.86 -28.62 11.72
N ILE A 460 -31.11 -29.12 11.78
CA ILE A 460 -31.90 -29.25 12.98
C ILE A 460 -31.78 -30.69 13.46
N ASN A 461 -30.89 -30.98 14.39
CA ASN A 461 -30.52 -32.34 14.81
C ASN A 461 -31.36 -32.92 15.94
N ARG A 462 -32.16 -32.09 16.62
CA ARG A 462 -33.06 -32.52 17.68
C ARG A 462 -34.49 -32.09 17.37
N VAL A 463 -35.32 -33.00 16.97
CA VAL A 463 -36.75 -32.80 16.89
C VAL A 463 -37.38 -33.65 17.99
N THR A 464 -38.08 -33.00 18.95
CA THR A 464 -38.81 -33.73 20.02
C THR A 464 -40.24 -33.95 19.55
N PRO A 465 -40.68 -35.22 19.32
CA PRO A 465 -42.04 -35.49 18.91
C PRO A 465 -43.03 -35.00 19.98
N THR A 466 -44.11 -34.34 19.56
CA THR A 466 -45.23 -34.04 20.45
C THR A 466 -46.00 -35.31 20.78
N GLU A 467 -46.44 -35.45 22.05
CA GLU A 467 -47.24 -36.56 22.43
C GLU A 467 -48.57 -36.61 21.62
N LYS A 468 -49.02 -37.82 21.25
CA LYS A 468 -50.29 -38.04 20.50
C LYS A 468 -51.44 -37.33 21.19
N GLY A 469 -51.97 -36.30 20.60
CA GLY A 469 -53.12 -35.54 21.11
C GLY A 469 -53.21 -34.08 20.64
N ASP A 470 -52.11 -33.47 20.23
CA ASP A 470 -52.10 -32.05 19.90
C ASP A 470 -52.20 -31.70 18.39
N LEU A 471 -52.42 -32.69 17.53
CA LEU A 471 -52.45 -32.51 16.06
C LEU A 471 -53.88 -32.34 15.47
N THR A 472 -54.83 -31.98 16.25
CA THR A 472 -56.18 -31.67 15.71
C THR A 472 -56.38 -30.16 15.67
N ASN A 473 -55.76 -29.50 14.67
CA ASN A 473 -56.32 -28.28 14.09
C ASN A 473 -55.73 -28.10 12.68
N GLU A 474 -56.62 -28.17 11.71
CA GLU A 474 -56.36 -27.81 10.33
C GLU A 474 -55.70 -26.43 10.24
N PRO A 475 -54.75 -26.24 9.32
CA PRO A 475 -54.19 -24.92 9.05
C PRO A 475 -55.31 -24.03 8.50
N GLN A 476 -55.64 -22.96 9.21
CA GLN A 476 -56.43 -21.91 8.59
C GLN A 476 -55.55 -21.21 7.55
N PRO A 477 -56.09 -21.00 6.33
CA PRO A 477 -55.37 -20.24 5.31
C PRO A 477 -55.07 -18.85 5.86
N MET A 478 -53.84 -18.39 5.70
CA MET A 478 -53.49 -16.98 5.91
C MET A 478 -54.16 -16.19 4.81
N ASP A 479 -55.22 -15.45 5.14
CA ASP A 479 -55.78 -14.43 4.29
C ASP A 479 -54.73 -13.36 4.01
N THR A 480 -54.27 -13.38 2.79
CA THR A 480 -53.61 -12.25 2.17
C THR A 480 -54.71 -11.32 1.67
N ASP A 481 -54.68 -10.07 2.14
CA ASP A 481 -55.45 -8.93 1.66
C ASP A 481 -56.99 -9.02 1.71
N SER A 482 -57.56 -8.46 2.75
CA SER A 482 -58.91 -7.90 2.64
C SER A 482 -59.05 -6.61 3.45
N THR A 483 -59.32 -5.54 2.72
CA THR A 483 -59.85 -4.26 3.19
C THR A 483 -60.99 -4.42 4.20
N PRO A 484 -61.09 -3.57 5.25
CA PRO A 484 -62.17 -3.67 6.23
C PRO A 484 -63.49 -3.20 5.63
N SER A 485 -64.46 -4.08 5.57
CA SER A 485 -65.86 -3.70 5.41
C SER A 485 -66.51 -3.50 6.79
N GLU A 486 -66.98 -2.31 7.06
CA GLU A 486 -67.81 -1.97 8.19
C GLU A 486 -69.13 -2.79 8.19
N ASN A 487 -69.50 -3.24 9.38
CA ASN A 487 -70.78 -3.81 9.79
C ASN A 487 -70.84 -5.36 9.92
N ALA A 488 -70.38 -5.86 11.07
CA ALA A 488 -71.00 -6.99 11.73
C ALA A 488 -70.72 -6.97 13.23
N LYS A 489 -71.77 -7.01 14.05
CA LYS A 489 -71.72 -7.09 15.53
C LYS A 489 -70.98 -8.38 15.98
N PRO A 490 -70.08 -8.33 16.94
CA PRO A 490 -69.34 -9.51 17.38
C PRO A 490 -70.16 -10.36 18.35
N SER A 491 -70.27 -11.62 17.98
CA SER A 491 -70.64 -12.66 18.94
C SER A 491 -69.47 -13.01 19.83
N PRO A 492 -69.63 -13.32 21.12
CA PRO A 492 -68.52 -13.59 22.04
C PRO A 492 -67.89 -14.96 21.73
N VAL A 493 -66.78 -14.95 21.01
CA VAL A 493 -65.98 -16.17 20.83
C VAL A 493 -65.21 -16.43 22.12
N LYS A 494 -65.48 -17.53 22.79
CA LYS A 494 -64.68 -18.05 23.92
C LYS A 494 -63.28 -18.33 23.44
N LYS A 495 -62.30 -17.44 23.79
CA LYS A 495 -60.87 -17.68 23.56
C LYS A 495 -60.45 -18.85 24.48
N VAL A 496 -60.27 -20.03 23.90
CA VAL A 496 -59.59 -21.15 24.55
C VAL A 496 -58.10 -20.81 24.54
N LYS A 497 -57.51 -20.55 25.70
CA LYS A 497 -56.06 -20.41 25.84
C LYS A 497 -55.43 -21.80 25.62
N LYS A 498 -54.87 -22.04 24.46
CA LYS A 498 -53.98 -23.19 24.22
C LYS A 498 -52.64 -22.94 24.88
N LEU A 499 -52.18 -23.80 25.76
CA LEU A 499 -50.84 -23.82 26.31
C LEU A 499 -49.91 -24.37 25.19
N VAL A 500 -49.16 -23.46 24.55
CA VAL A 500 -48.13 -23.85 23.60
C VAL A 500 -46.81 -23.96 24.37
N LYS A 501 -46.23 -25.15 24.44
CA LYS A 501 -44.87 -25.35 24.93
C LYS A 501 -43.90 -24.79 23.84
N LYS A 502 -43.13 -23.78 24.17
CA LYS A 502 -42.03 -23.31 23.32
C LYS A 502 -40.75 -23.94 23.83
N ALA A 503 -39.99 -24.52 22.93
CA ALA A 503 -38.63 -25.00 23.18
C ALA A 503 -37.72 -24.50 22.06
N ASP A 504 -36.56 -24.02 22.43
CA ASP A 504 -35.54 -23.66 21.46
C ASP A 504 -34.86 -24.92 20.93
N LEU A 505 -34.74 -25.01 19.62
CA LEU A 505 -34.08 -26.13 18.95
C LEU A 505 -32.63 -25.74 18.64
N PRO A 506 -31.65 -26.58 18.97
CA PRO A 506 -30.28 -26.36 18.57
C PRO A 506 -30.16 -26.50 17.05
N ILE A 507 -29.66 -25.43 16.39
CA ILE A 507 -29.44 -25.39 14.96
C ILE A 507 -27.92 -25.29 14.73
N ASN A 508 -27.38 -26.23 13.96
CA ASN A 508 -26.01 -26.15 13.47
C ASN A 508 -26.04 -25.50 12.11
N SER A 509 -25.27 -24.42 11.95
CA SER A 509 -25.13 -23.70 10.68
C SER A 509 -23.76 -23.96 10.06
N CYS A 510 -23.78 -24.14 8.74
CA CYS A 510 -22.58 -24.14 7.89
C CYS A 510 -22.75 -23.04 6.84
N HIS A 511 -21.72 -22.27 6.59
CA HIS A 511 -21.71 -21.12 5.66
C HIS A 511 -20.41 -21.09 4.85
N ASN A 512 -20.31 -20.16 3.92
CA ASN A 512 -19.15 -20.02 3.02
C ASN A 512 -17.86 -19.48 3.68
N GLY A 513 -17.88 -19.16 4.98
CA GLY A 513 -16.70 -18.72 5.72
C GLY A 513 -15.68 -19.83 5.91
N LEU A 514 -14.47 -19.46 6.25
CA LEU A 514 -13.40 -20.40 6.59
C LEU A 514 -13.71 -21.13 7.88
N GLU A 515 -13.21 -22.35 7.99
CA GLU A 515 -13.25 -23.09 9.25
C GLU A 515 -12.39 -22.38 10.30
N LYS A 516 -12.80 -22.48 11.57
CA LYS A 516 -12.07 -21.86 12.69
C LYS A 516 -10.62 -22.31 12.79
N SER A 517 -10.32 -23.56 12.40
CA SER A 517 -8.97 -24.11 12.32
C SER A 517 -8.12 -23.34 11.32
N ALA A 518 -8.64 -23.06 10.12
CA ALA A 518 -7.97 -22.31 9.07
C ALA A 518 -7.77 -20.83 9.48
N ILE A 519 -8.77 -20.20 10.09
CA ILE A 519 -8.66 -18.84 10.62
C ILE A 519 -7.56 -18.77 11.68
N THR A 520 -7.47 -19.76 12.58
CA THR A 520 -6.42 -19.82 13.60
C THR A 520 -5.05 -19.94 12.98
N GLN A 521 -4.86 -20.83 12.00
CA GLN A 521 -3.60 -20.99 11.28
C GLN A 521 -3.18 -19.70 10.55
N TYR A 522 -4.10 -19.04 9.87
CA TYR A 522 -3.83 -17.78 9.19
C TYR A 522 -3.47 -16.66 10.16
N ARG A 523 -4.14 -16.61 11.32
CA ARG A 523 -3.83 -15.65 12.40
C ARG A 523 -2.44 -15.87 12.99
N GLU A 524 -2.06 -17.11 13.24
CA GLU A 524 -0.72 -17.47 13.72
C GLU A 524 0.36 -17.10 12.71
N LEU A 525 0.14 -17.39 11.43
CA LEU A 525 1.04 -17.01 10.36
C LEU A 525 1.18 -15.48 10.25
N GLU A 526 0.06 -14.76 10.32
CA GLU A 526 0.05 -13.29 10.30
C GLU A 526 0.83 -12.73 11.49
N ALA A 527 0.62 -13.26 12.69
CA ALA A 527 1.36 -12.85 13.89
C ALA A 527 2.87 -13.08 13.75
N GLN A 528 3.29 -14.22 13.20
CA GLN A 528 4.70 -14.52 12.94
C GLN A 528 5.31 -13.51 11.94
N MET A 529 4.58 -13.20 10.87
CA MET A 529 5.01 -12.23 9.87
C MET A 529 5.12 -10.82 10.45
N ILE A 530 4.18 -10.40 11.31
CA ILE A 530 4.23 -9.10 12.02
C ILE A 530 5.49 -9.01 12.88
N VAL A 531 5.81 -10.07 13.65
CA VAL A 531 7.03 -10.10 14.48
C VAL A 531 8.28 -9.99 13.61
N SER A 532 8.32 -10.73 12.49
CA SER A 532 9.44 -10.66 11.54
C SER A 532 9.60 -9.27 10.93
N ASP A 533 8.49 -8.67 10.47
CA ASP A 533 8.49 -7.32 9.88
C ASP A 533 8.96 -6.27 10.89
N LYS A 534 8.49 -6.38 12.15
CA LYS A 534 8.91 -5.48 13.23
C LYS A 534 10.39 -5.61 13.55
N LEU A 535 10.92 -6.83 13.60
CA LEU A 535 12.34 -7.06 13.84
C LEU A 535 13.21 -6.40 12.76
N VAL A 536 12.80 -6.51 11.48
CA VAL A 536 13.50 -5.85 10.37
C VAL A 536 13.41 -4.32 10.50
N ALA A 537 12.21 -3.78 10.77
CA ALA A 537 12.01 -2.34 10.94
C ALA A 537 12.82 -1.78 12.12
N ASP A 538 12.84 -2.47 13.27
CA ASP A 538 13.63 -2.09 14.44
C ASP A 538 15.14 -2.13 14.11
N THR A 539 15.60 -3.15 13.38
CA THR A 539 16.98 -3.27 12.94
C THR A 539 17.38 -2.12 12.00
N GLU A 540 16.54 -1.78 11.03
CA GLU A 540 16.77 -0.65 10.12
C GLU A 540 16.75 0.69 10.87
N THR A 541 15.84 0.84 11.82
CA THR A 541 15.76 2.04 12.67
C THR A 541 17.04 2.21 13.50
N GLN A 542 17.55 1.14 14.12
CA GLN A 542 18.80 1.17 14.88
C GLN A 542 20.00 1.44 13.98
N LYS A 543 20.01 0.88 12.77
CA LYS A 543 21.04 1.16 11.78
C LYS A 543 21.02 2.64 11.36
N ASN A 544 19.86 3.19 11.05
CA ASN A 544 19.71 4.60 10.67
C ASN A 544 20.11 5.52 11.82
N ALA A 545 19.71 5.20 13.05
CA ALA A 545 20.10 5.95 14.24
C ALA A 545 21.62 5.91 14.47
N LEU A 546 22.26 4.76 14.18
CA LEU A 546 23.72 4.64 14.22
C LEU A 546 24.39 5.47 13.11
N GLU A 547 23.85 5.42 11.90
CA GLU A 547 24.32 6.21 10.79
C GLU A 547 24.16 7.72 11.07
N GLU A 548 23.02 8.15 11.58
CA GLU A 548 22.75 9.53 12.01
C GLU A 548 23.75 9.95 13.11
N TYR A 549 23.93 9.11 14.13
CA TYR A 549 24.93 9.34 15.18
C TYR A 549 26.34 9.50 14.60
N VAL A 550 26.71 8.67 13.62
CA VAL A 550 28.01 8.76 12.92
C VAL A 550 28.10 10.06 12.11
N TYR A 551 27.02 10.49 11.43
CA TYR A 551 26.98 11.73 10.67
C TYR A 551 27.00 12.97 11.57
N ASP A 552 26.26 13.00 12.65
CA ASP A 552 26.20 14.13 13.58
C ASP A 552 27.52 14.30 14.35
N THR A 553 28.14 13.16 14.77
CA THR A 553 29.47 13.19 15.34
C THR A 553 30.53 13.67 14.35
N ARG A 554 30.31 13.58 13.05
CA ARG A 554 31.21 14.12 12.00
C ARG A 554 31.21 15.65 11.95
N LYS A 555 30.14 16.33 12.33
CA LYS A 555 29.94 17.77 12.04
C LYS A 555 30.56 18.75 13.02
N SER A 556 30.74 18.47 14.29
CA SER A 556 31.40 19.40 15.24
C SER A 556 32.16 18.72 16.39
N VAL A 557 31.58 17.71 17.00
CA VAL A 557 32.19 16.99 18.15
C VAL A 557 33.17 15.91 17.70
N TYR A 558 32.99 15.40 16.44
CA TYR A 558 33.85 14.35 15.89
C TYR A 558 35.22 14.89 15.49
N VAL A 559 35.31 16.11 14.97
CA VAL A 559 36.59 16.74 14.66
C VAL A 559 37.39 16.93 15.95
N GLU A 560 36.77 17.43 17.00
CA GLU A 560 37.40 17.64 18.30
C GLU A 560 37.77 16.32 18.99
N LYS A 561 36.86 15.34 19.01
CA LYS A 561 37.15 14.00 19.56
C LYS A 561 38.07 13.18 18.67
N LEU A 562 38.00 13.33 17.34
CA LEU A 562 38.94 12.70 16.41
C LEU A 562 40.34 13.27 16.62
N ASP A 563 40.48 14.59 16.85
CA ASP A 563 41.78 15.19 17.15
C ASP A 563 42.29 14.75 18.54
N GLN A 564 41.42 14.64 19.53
CA GLN A 564 41.75 14.03 20.82
C GLN A 564 42.15 12.56 20.67
N LEU A 565 41.39 11.78 19.91
CA LEU A 565 41.72 10.39 19.60
C LEU A 565 42.96 10.25 18.72
N LYS A 566 43.17 11.14 17.77
CA LYS A 566 44.40 11.21 16.96
C LYS A 566 45.60 11.59 17.82
N THR A 567 45.42 12.45 18.81
CA THR A 567 46.49 12.84 19.74
C THR A 567 46.90 11.64 20.61
N VAL A 568 45.97 10.81 21.06
CA VAL A 568 46.23 9.65 21.88
C VAL A 568 46.50 8.38 21.07
N GLY A 569 45.69 8.12 20.06
CA GLY A 569 45.72 6.91 19.24
C GLY A 569 46.66 7.01 18.05
N GLY A 570 46.90 8.23 17.53
CA GLY A 570 47.80 8.51 16.38
C GLY A 570 49.19 7.94 16.64
N PRO A 571 49.87 8.27 17.75
CA PRO A 571 51.18 7.73 18.06
C PRO A 571 51.19 6.21 18.20
N ILE A 572 50.10 5.62 18.66
CA ILE A 572 49.95 4.15 18.79
C ILE A 572 49.85 3.51 17.41
N ALA A 573 48.96 4.04 16.57
CA ALA A 573 48.75 3.56 15.21
C ALA A 573 49.96 3.74 14.33
N GLU A 574 50.74 4.85 14.54
CA GLU A 574 51.97 5.10 13.85
C GLU A 574 53.06 4.08 14.28
N ARG A 575 53.20 3.85 15.56
CA ARG A 575 54.14 2.81 16.07
C ARG A 575 53.78 1.41 15.56
N TYR A 576 52.48 1.09 15.49
CA TYR A 576 52.03 -0.19 14.97
C TYR A 576 52.41 -0.34 13.48
N ARG A 577 52.08 0.65 12.68
CA ARG A 577 52.42 0.70 11.25
C ARG A 577 53.92 0.61 11.01
N GLU A 578 54.68 1.42 11.75
CA GLU A 578 56.13 1.38 11.70
C GLU A 578 56.71 -0.01 12.08
N ALA A 579 56.13 -0.70 13.05
CA ALA A 579 56.56 -2.04 13.41
C ALA A 579 56.24 -3.09 12.33
N GLU A 580 55.09 -2.95 11.63
CA GLU A 580 54.68 -3.86 10.55
C GLU A 580 55.46 -3.61 9.25
N GLU A 581 55.74 -2.36 8.92
CA GLU A 581 56.40 -1.98 7.64
C GLU A 581 57.94 -2.03 7.73
N ARG A 582 58.53 -1.88 8.93
CA ARG A 582 59.97 -1.82 9.13
C ARG A 582 60.72 -3.02 8.59
N PRO A 583 60.28 -4.30 8.83
CA PRO A 583 60.99 -5.44 8.28
C PRO A 583 61.14 -5.40 6.77
N LYS A 584 60.12 -4.93 6.06
CA LYS A 584 60.13 -4.78 4.59
C LYS A 584 61.07 -3.68 4.15
N ALA A 585 61.05 -2.51 4.83
CA ALA A 585 61.97 -1.41 4.55
C ALA A 585 63.42 -1.79 4.76
N VAL A 586 63.71 -2.55 5.86
CA VAL A 586 65.02 -3.09 6.17
C VAL A 586 65.50 -4.03 5.07
N GLN A 587 64.63 -5.00 4.70
CA GLN A 587 64.97 -5.96 3.64
C GLN A 587 65.32 -5.26 2.32
N LEU A 588 64.52 -4.27 1.89
CA LEU A 588 64.78 -3.51 0.66
C LEU A 588 66.09 -2.72 0.70
N LEU A 589 66.45 -2.15 1.86
CA LEU A 589 67.74 -1.47 2.03
C LEU A 589 68.91 -2.47 2.01
N GLN A 590 68.80 -3.61 2.72
CA GLN A 590 69.82 -4.66 2.73
C GLN A 590 70.06 -5.25 1.35
N GLU A 591 68.97 -5.51 0.57
CA GLU A 591 69.10 -5.98 -0.81
C GLU A 591 69.82 -4.94 -1.69
N SER A 592 69.49 -3.66 -1.50
CA SER A 592 70.18 -2.57 -2.23
C SER A 592 71.68 -2.49 -1.85
N ILE A 593 72.03 -2.57 -0.55
CA ILE A 593 73.40 -2.56 -0.08
C ILE A 593 74.17 -3.75 -0.69
N GLN A 594 73.60 -4.98 -0.60
CA GLN A 594 74.24 -6.19 -1.14
C GLN A 594 74.45 -6.10 -2.63
N SER A 595 73.44 -5.61 -3.36
CA SER A 595 73.49 -5.45 -4.81
C SER A 595 74.60 -4.46 -5.21
N PHE A 596 74.72 -3.32 -4.54
CA PHE A 596 75.76 -2.31 -4.85
C PHE A 596 77.13 -2.79 -4.48
N ILE A 597 77.36 -3.48 -3.35
CA ILE A 597 78.61 -4.09 -2.99
C ILE A 597 79.04 -5.16 -4.00
N LEU A 598 78.08 -6.04 -4.39
CA LEU A 598 78.35 -7.09 -5.36
C LEU A 598 78.73 -6.50 -6.72
N ASN A 599 77.99 -5.50 -7.21
CA ASN A 599 78.26 -4.86 -8.50
C ASN A 599 79.58 -4.09 -8.50
N ALA A 600 79.89 -3.38 -7.39
CA ALA A 600 81.17 -2.64 -7.26
C ALA A 600 82.40 -3.54 -7.12
N SER A 601 82.21 -4.74 -6.52
CA SER A 601 83.26 -5.74 -6.35
C SER A 601 83.36 -6.72 -7.54
N SER A 602 82.44 -6.64 -8.51
CA SER A 602 82.40 -7.54 -9.63
C SER A 602 83.50 -7.20 -10.66
N ASN A 603 84.16 -8.26 -11.17
CA ASN A 603 85.12 -8.17 -12.28
C ASN A 603 84.47 -8.32 -13.66
N GLU A 604 83.10 -8.21 -13.74
CA GLU A 604 82.41 -8.31 -15.00
C GLU A 604 82.80 -7.23 -15.98
N GLU A 605 82.85 -7.56 -17.25
CA GLU A 605 83.31 -6.68 -18.34
C GLU A 605 82.50 -5.35 -18.45
N ARG A 606 81.26 -5.39 -17.94
CA ARG A 606 80.36 -4.21 -17.92
C ARG A 606 80.80 -3.14 -16.90
N PHE A 607 81.59 -3.48 -15.90
CA PHE A 607 82.07 -2.56 -14.87
C PHE A 607 83.61 -2.31 -14.91
N SER A 608 84.36 -2.90 -15.87
CA SER A 608 85.79 -2.85 -15.98
C SER A 608 86.34 -1.43 -16.30
N HIS A 609 85.54 -0.55 -16.86
CA HIS A 609 85.88 0.83 -17.24
C HIS A 609 85.69 1.82 -16.10
N ILE A 610 85.16 1.44 -14.93
CA ILE A 610 84.93 2.28 -13.78
C ILE A 610 86.23 2.29 -12.94
N PRO A 611 86.76 3.48 -12.57
CA PRO A 611 87.97 3.59 -11.77
C PRO A 611 87.81 2.85 -10.42
N GLU A 612 88.85 2.16 -9.98
CA GLU A 612 88.85 1.40 -8.71
C GLU A 612 88.54 2.26 -7.49
N GLU A 613 88.99 3.54 -7.49
CA GLU A 613 88.66 4.49 -6.43
C GLU A 613 87.20 4.81 -6.34
N GLU A 614 86.45 4.90 -7.46
CA GLU A 614 85.03 5.11 -7.49
C GLU A 614 84.26 3.82 -7.05
N LYS A 615 84.70 2.68 -7.46
CA LYS A 615 84.17 1.41 -6.96
C LYS A 615 84.36 1.27 -5.46
N LYS A 616 85.54 1.63 -4.94
CA LYS A 616 85.83 1.62 -3.53
C LYS A 616 84.92 2.60 -2.75
N SER A 617 84.70 3.79 -3.32
CA SER A 617 83.79 4.77 -2.72
C SER A 617 82.32 4.24 -2.56
N ILE A 618 81.85 3.46 -3.54
CA ILE A 618 80.52 2.81 -3.44
C ILE A 618 80.49 1.80 -2.29
N VAL A 619 81.53 0.94 -2.18
CA VAL A 619 81.66 -0.04 -1.11
C VAL A 619 81.75 0.63 0.25
N GLU A 620 82.52 1.71 0.39
CA GLU A 620 82.61 2.48 1.63
C GLU A 620 81.28 3.10 2.02
N LYS A 621 80.54 3.70 1.04
CA LYS A 621 79.22 4.29 1.30
C LYS A 621 78.22 3.19 1.70
N ALA A 622 78.18 2.09 0.97
CA ALA A 622 77.30 0.93 1.27
C ALA A 622 77.58 0.33 2.64
N THR A 623 78.90 0.21 3.03
CA THR A 623 79.30 -0.31 4.36
C THR A 623 78.86 0.68 5.45
N LYS A 624 79.07 1.99 5.28
CA LYS A 624 78.60 3.03 6.22
C LYS A 624 77.07 2.98 6.39
N THR A 625 76.31 2.77 5.29
CA THR A 625 74.86 2.66 5.34
C THR A 625 74.44 1.38 6.04
N SER A 626 75.20 0.28 5.85
CA SER A 626 74.95 -0.99 6.58
C SER A 626 75.22 -0.85 8.09
N ASP A 627 76.31 -0.17 8.45
CA ASP A 627 76.68 0.06 9.86
C ASP A 627 75.60 0.94 10.54
N TRP A 628 75.17 2.00 9.88
CA TRP A 628 74.05 2.83 10.35
C TRP A 628 72.78 2.03 10.54
N LEU A 629 72.42 1.17 9.59
CA LEU A 629 71.23 0.32 9.70
C LEU A 629 71.33 -0.62 10.91
N ASN A 630 72.47 -1.27 11.05
CA ASN A 630 72.70 -2.23 12.14
C ASN A 630 72.71 -1.54 13.52
N GLU A 631 73.28 -0.35 13.64
CA GLU A 631 73.22 0.46 14.87
C GLU A 631 71.77 0.83 15.21
N LYS A 632 70.97 1.29 14.23
CA LYS A 632 69.59 1.65 14.42
C LYS A 632 68.73 0.45 14.78
N LEU A 633 68.94 -0.69 14.14
CA LEU A 633 68.18 -1.94 14.48
C LEU A 633 68.51 -2.43 15.87
N LYS A 634 69.79 -2.37 16.29
CA LYS A 634 70.19 -2.76 17.65
C LYS A 634 69.58 -1.82 18.70
N ALA A 635 69.51 -0.51 18.42
CA ALA A 635 68.81 0.43 19.28
C ALA A 635 67.30 0.12 19.34
N GLN A 636 66.69 -0.26 18.19
CA GLN A 636 65.30 -0.61 18.12
C GLN A 636 64.95 -1.90 18.89
N GLU A 637 65.79 -2.89 18.86
CA GLU A 637 65.58 -4.16 19.59
C GLU A 637 65.58 -3.97 21.12
N SER A 638 66.33 -2.97 21.59
CA SER A 638 66.40 -2.63 23.02
C SER A 638 65.20 -1.83 23.53
N LEU A 639 64.36 -1.27 22.62
CA LEU A 639 63.22 -0.43 22.99
C LEU A 639 61.95 -1.24 23.19
N PRO A 640 61.18 -0.96 24.25
CA PRO A 640 59.86 -1.53 24.44
C PRO A 640 58.89 -1.06 23.31
N LYS A 641 57.92 -1.93 22.93
CA LYS A 641 56.98 -1.66 21.83
C LYS A 641 56.06 -0.43 22.05
N TYR A 642 55.97 0.08 23.26
CA TYR A 642 55.18 1.25 23.62
C TYR A 642 55.95 2.58 23.54
N GLU A 643 57.25 2.56 23.34
CA GLU A 643 58.05 3.73 23.13
C GLU A 643 58.17 4.12 21.65
N ALA A 644 58.64 5.37 21.39
CA ALA A 644 58.83 5.83 20.04
C ALA A 644 59.94 5.04 19.33
N PRO A 645 59.78 4.68 18.04
CA PRO A 645 60.77 3.90 17.31
C PRO A 645 62.11 4.59 17.23
N ALA A 646 63.20 3.82 17.40
CA ALA A 646 64.57 4.32 17.25
C ALA A 646 64.91 4.69 15.78
N VAL A 647 64.19 4.10 14.82
CA VAL A 647 64.29 4.36 13.40
C VAL A 647 62.89 4.25 12.73
N LEU A 648 62.58 5.23 11.95
CA LEU A 648 61.32 5.25 11.18
C LEU A 648 61.53 4.62 9.80
N CYS A 649 60.49 3.99 9.24
CA CYS A 649 60.54 3.42 7.90
C CYS A 649 60.93 4.46 6.83
N ARG A 650 60.45 5.71 6.98
CA ARG A 650 60.83 6.82 6.10
C ARG A 650 62.33 7.12 6.11
N GLU A 651 63.02 6.94 7.24
CA GLU A 651 64.47 7.17 7.34
C GLU A 651 65.21 6.04 6.64
N ILE A 652 64.75 4.78 6.77
CA ILE A 652 65.33 3.65 6.07
C ILE A 652 65.17 3.79 4.54
N TYR A 653 63.99 4.20 4.09
CA TYR A 653 63.78 4.47 2.67
C TYR A 653 64.62 5.63 2.15
N LYS A 654 64.78 6.69 2.93
CA LYS A 654 65.64 7.83 2.58
C LYS A 654 67.10 7.44 2.45
N GLU A 655 67.62 6.63 3.38
CA GLU A 655 69.00 6.13 3.28
C GLU A 655 69.18 5.18 2.09
N ARG A 656 68.15 4.41 1.74
CA ARG A 656 68.16 3.61 0.52
C ARG A 656 68.21 4.49 -0.71
N GLU A 657 67.40 5.54 -0.79
CA GLU A 657 67.44 6.50 -1.89
C GLU A 657 68.80 7.23 -1.99
N ASN A 658 69.32 7.67 -0.87
CA ASN A 658 70.66 8.27 -0.80
C ASN A 658 71.72 7.34 -1.37
N LEU A 659 71.69 6.04 -1.01
CA LEU A 659 72.62 5.04 -1.52
C LEU A 659 72.44 4.79 -3.03
N VAL A 660 71.17 4.70 -3.49
CA VAL A 660 70.84 4.52 -4.91
C VAL A 660 71.29 5.70 -5.72
N HIS A 661 71.00 6.92 -5.26
CA HIS A 661 71.41 8.16 -5.97
C HIS A 661 72.93 8.32 -6.04
N PHE A 662 73.63 7.84 -5.04
CA PHE A 662 75.14 7.89 -5.04
C PHE A 662 75.71 6.78 -5.95
N ALA A 663 75.25 5.53 -5.84
CA ALA A 663 75.91 4.41 -6.50
C ALA A 663 75.46 4.21 -7.96
N SER A 664 74.15 4.46 -8.29
CA SER A 664 73.63 4.19 -9.63
C SER A 664 74.29 5.05 -10.75
N PRO A 665 74.52 6.36 -10.56
CA PRO A 665 75.24 7.14 -11.58
C PRO A 665 76.67 6.67 -11.84
N ILE A 666 77.34 6.18 -10.81
CA ILE A 666 78.76 5.70 -10.93
C ILE A 666 78.75 4.35 -11.70
N LEU A 667 77.86 3.42 -11.35
CA LEU A 667 77.80 2.10 -12.00
C LEU A 667 77.16 2.12 -13.40
N SER A 668 76.44 3.21 -13.76
CA SER A 668 75.88 3.40 -15.10
C SER A 668 76.68 4.29 -16.02
N LYS A 669 77.92 4.61 -15.66
CA LYS A 669 78.83 5.38 -16.57
C LYS A 669 79.01 4.64 -17.87
N PRO A 670 78.86 5.32 -19.05
CA PRO A 670 79.08 4.65 -20.35
C PRO A 670 80.56 4.36 -20.57
N LYS A 671 80.89 3.25 -21.24
CA LYS A 671 82.23 2.94 -21.69
C LYS A 671 82.80 4.10 -22.56
N PRO A 672 84.01 4.57 -22.42
CA PRO A 672 84.59 5.60 -23.28
C PRO A 672 84.66 5.07 -24.73
N LYS A 673 84.12 5.85 -25.67
CA LYS A 673 84.23 5.51 -27.08
C LYS A 673 85.70 5.70 -27.50
N PRO A 674 86.29 4.80 -28.36
CA PRO A 674 87.64 5.00 -28.92
C PRO A 674 87.65 6.24 -29.82
N GLU A 675 88.70 7.04 -29.71
CA GLU A 675 88.92 8.29 -30.47
C GLU A 675 88.91 7.96 -31.96
N PRO A 676 88.28 8.79 -32.86
CA PRO A 676 88.46 8.78 -34.29
C PRO A 676 89.63 9.62 -34.71
N LYS A 677 90.49 9.11 -35.62
CA LYS A 677 91.58 9.83 -36.27
C LYS A 677 91.05 10.99 -37.13
N PRO A 678 91.88 12.06 -37.34
CA PRO A 678 91.44 13.28 -38.01
C PRO A 678 91.42 13.18 -39.52
N GLU A 679 90.39 13.67 -40.17
CA GLU A 679 90.36 14.07 -41.60
C GLU A 679 89.91 15.51 -41.77
N GLU A 680 90.56 16.22 -42.67
CA GLU A 680 90.57 17.63 -42.95
C GLU A 680 89.25 18.20 -43.61
N PRO A 681 89.19 19.54 -43.79
CA PRO A 681 87.94 20.26 -43.90
C PRO A 681 87.57 20.69 -45.31
N LYS A 682 86.30 21.04 -45.53
CA LYS A 682 85.76 22.08 -46.43
C LYS A 682 84.36 21.70 -46.94
N PRO A 683 83.58 22.68 -47.42
CA PRO A 683 83.34 24.09 -47.06
C PRO A 683 81.83 24.43 -46.82
N GLU A 684 81.68 25.71 -46.44
CA GLU A 684 80.45 26.45 -46.17
C GLU A 684 79.41 26.51 -47.31
N GLU A 685 78.16 26.68 -46.87
CA GLU A 685 77.12 27.68 -47.19
C GLU A 685 75.71 27.06 -47.28
N PRO A 686 74.65 27.85 -47.11
CA PRO A 686 74.28 28.91 -46.16
C PRO A 686 72.95 28.67 -45.44
N LYS A 687 72.68 29.49 -44.45
CA LYS A 687 71.36 29.64 -43.77
C LYS A 687 70.28 30.06 -44.76
N PRO A 688 69.01 29.64 -44.48
CA PRO A 688 68.05 30.69 -44.13
C PRO A 688 67.11 30.33 -42.96
N GLU A 689 66.83 31.38 -42.24
CA GLU A 689 65.59 31.93 -41.68
C GLU A 689 64.67 31.07 -40.79
N GLU A 690 64.43 31.60 -39.62
CA GLU A 690 63.35 31.32 -38.69
C GLU A 690 61.95 31.55 -39.31
N PRO A 691 60.98 30.89 -38.86
CA PRO A 691 59.74 31.57 -38.50
C PRO A 691 59.26 31.35 -37.05
N LYS A 692 58.59 32.39 -36.62
CA LYS A 692 57.99 32.68 -35.34
C LYS A 692 56.84 31.72 -34.91
N PRO A 693 56.40 31.89 -33.69
CA PRO A 693 55.74 30.83 -32.87
C PRO A 693 54.25 30.73 -33.09
N GLU A 694 53.72 29.51 -32.95
CA GLU A 694 52.29 29.24 -32.83
C GLU A 694 51.85 29.19 -31.37
N GLU A 695 50.67 29.78 -31.15
CA GLU A 695 49.95 29.97 -29.89
C GLU A 695 49.45 28.67 -29.26
N PRO A 696 49.16 28.67 -27.95
CA PRO A 696 48.74 27.48 -27.20
C PRO A 696 47.25 27.25 -27.29
N LYS A 697 46.85 25.97 -27.30
CA LYS A 697 45.49 25.49 -27.16
C LYS A 697 44.97 25.65 -25.72
N PRO A 698 43.67 25.89 -25.54
CA PRO A 698 43.09 26.30 -24.26
C PRO A 698 42.82 25.14 -23.30
N GLU A 699 43.05 25.39 -22.03
CA GLU A 699 42.69 24.59 -20.87
C GLU A 699 41.19 24.73 -20.55
N GLU A 700 40.57 23.63 -20.09
CA GLU A 700 39.24 23.58 -19.56
C GLU A 700 39.07 24.35 -18.23
N PRO A 701 37.95 25.00 -17.97
CA PRO A 701 37.76 25.81 -16.77
C PRO A 701 37.30 25.01 -15.56
N LYS A 702 38.01 25.10 -14.48
CA LYS A 702 37.59 24.76 -13.13
C LYS A 702 36.56 25.76 -12.62
N THR A 703 35.38 25.29 -12.28
CA THR A 703 34.31 26.04 -11.59
C THR A 703 34.72 26.39 -10.17
N LYS A 704 34.77 27.69 -9.89
CA LYS A 704 34.78 28.24 -8.52
C LYS A 704 33.38 28.66 -8.13
N GLU A 705 32.93 28.21 -6.95
CA GLU A 705 31.78 28.75 -6.23
C GLU A 705 31.98 30.24 -5.93
N SER A 706 30.97 31.04 -6.20
CA SER A 706 30.83 32.39 -5.65
C SER A 706 29.43 32.57 -5.05
N LYS A 707 29.43 32.87 -3.75
CA LYS A 707 28.34 33.43 -2.97
C LYS A 707 27.85 34.71 -3.63
N THR A 708 26.54 34.87 -3.70
CA THR A 708 25.95 36.19 -3.96
C THR A 708 24.87 36.46 -2.90
N GLU A 709 25.06 37.64 -2.30
CA GLU A 709 24.18 38.26 -1.32
C GLU A 709 22.91 38.80 -1.99
N GLU A 710 21.85 38.89 -1.17
CA GLU A 710 20.60 39.61 -1.48
C GLU A 710 20.84 41.11 -1.67
N PRO A 711 19.98 41.80 -2.42
CA PRO A 711 19.64 43.16 -2.11
C PRO A 711 18.16 43.39 -1.87
N LYS A 712 17.93 44.19 -0.83
CA LYS A 712 16.70 44.80 -0.38
C LYS A 712 16.13 45.82 -1.37
N THR A 713 14.81 45.80 -1.47
CA THR A 713 13.82 46.88 -1.54
C THR A 713 14.05 48.15 -2.33
N GLU A 714 13.02 48.50 -3.07
CA GLU A 714 12.32 49.80 -2.97
C GLU A 714 11.04 49.79 -3.79
N GLU A 715 9.91 50.18 -3.13
CA GLU A 715 8.64 50.51 -3.77
C GLU A 715 8.73 51.82 -4.55
N PRO A 716 7.89 52.04 -5.56
CA PRO A 716 7.01 53.22 -5.47
C PRO A 716 5.54 53.00 -5.93
N ASN A 717 4.72 53.57 -5.16
CA ASN A 717 3.37 54.04 -5.26
C ASN A 717 2.92 54.54 -6.66
N SER A 718 1.72 54.11 -7.16
CA SER A 718 0.66 55.00 -7.62
C SER A 718 -0.53 54.30 -8.28
N LYS A 719 -1.70 54.60 -7.67
CA LYS A 719 -3.04 54.86 -8.30
C LYS A 719 -3.86 53.72 -8.87
N GLU A 720 -4.98 53.50 -8.16
CA GLU A 720 -6.23 52.88 -8.58
C GLU A 720 -6.81 53.44 -9.88
N PRO A 721 -7.71 52.66 -10.59
CA PRO A 721 -9.13 52.90 -10.34
C PRO A 721 -10.01 51.64 -10.24
N ASN A 722 -11.07 51.79 -9.44
CA ASN A 722 -12.28 51.00 -9.22
C ASN A 722 -12.74 50.08 -10.34
N THR A 723 -13.08 48.84 -9.99
CA THR A 723 -14.30 48.17 -10.48
C THR A 723 -14.74 47.09 -9.48
N GLU A 724 -15.94 47.24 -9.03
CA GLU A 724 -16.94 46.35 -8.43
C GLU A 724 -16.53 45.02 -7.84
N GLU A 725 -16.62 44.98 -6.51
CA GLU A 725 -16.68 43.80 -5.66
C GLU A 725 -17.91 42.97 -5.97
N THR A 726 -17.70 41.72 -6.43
CA THR A 726 -18.66 40.65 -6.23
C THR A 726 -18.17 39.84 -5.00
N VAL A 727 -18.85 40.06 -3.90
CA VAL A 727 -18.70 39.32 -2.67
C VAL A 727 -19.11 37.89 -2.92
N ILE A 728 -18.15 36.95 -2.88
CA ILE A 728 -18.43 35.56 -2.74
C ILE A 728 -18.38 35.29 -1.23
N GLU A 729 -19.55 35.21 -0.61
CA GLU A 729 -19.71 34.66 0.73
C GLU A 729 -19.26 33.18 0.71
N GLU A 730 -18.10 32.89 1.28
CA GLU A 730 -17.76 31.58 1.79
C GLU A 730 -18.69 31.23 2.94
N ILE A 731 -19.78 30.52 2.65
CA ILE A 731 -20.58 29.86 3.68
C ILE A 731 -19.80 28.64 4.15
N SER A 732 -19.03 28.81 5.20
CA SER A 732 -18.47 27.73 6.00
C SER A 732 -19.61 27.06 6.76
N MET A 733 -20.23 26.04 6.16
CA MET A 733 -21.11 25.14 6.89
C MET A 733 -20.31 24.10 7.64
N THR A 734 -19.92 24.41 8.86
CA THR A 734 -19.54 23.45 9.87
C THR A 734 -20.76 23.15 10.74
N GLU A 735 -21.69 22.33 10.27
CA GLU A 735 -22.66 21.69 11.15
C GLU A 735 -22.03 20.48 11.79
N SER A 736 -21.65 20.64 13.05
CA SER A 736 -21.09 19.58 13.88
C SER A 736 -22.19 18.66 14.40
N VAL A 737 -22.11 17.39 14.07
CA VAL A 737 -22.87 16.33 14.75
C VAL A 737 -22.37 16.22 16.19
N THR A 738 -23.22 16.49 17.17
CA THR A 738 -22.86 16.41 18.60
C THR A 738 -22.84 14.94 19.04
N ILE A 739 -21.69 14.45 19.43
CA ILE A 739 -21.50 13.10 20.01
C ILE A 739 -21.11 13.29 21.48
N ASP A 740 -21.97 12.88 22.42
CA ASP A 740 -21.67 12.87 23.85
C ASP A 740 -21.06 11.54 24.26
N VAL A 741 -19.82 11.60 24.76
CA VAL A 741 -19.13 10.47 25.39
C VAL A 741 -19.39 10.53 26.89
N GLN A 742 -20.17 9.59 27.45
CA GLN A 742 -20.27 9.42 28.92
C GLN A 742 -19.07 8.59 29.40
N ASN A 743 -18.24 9.21 30.20
CA ASN A 743 -17.28 8.53 31.07
C ASN A 743 -18.09 7.81 32.18
N THR A 744 -18.25 6.49 32.07
CA THR A 744 -18.78 5.71 33.19
C THR A 744 -17.67 5.45 34.19
N ASP A 745 -17.83 6.00 35.38
CA ASP A 745 -17.01 5.76 36.55
C ASP A 745 -16.81 4.27 36.84
N LYS A 746 -15.62 3.97 37.34
CA LYS A 746 -15.18 2.67 37.84
C LYS A 746 -16.18 2.05 38.82
N PRO A 747 -16.43 0.72 38.78
CA PRO A 747 -17.14 0.07 39.87
C PRO A 747 -16.27 0.04 41.13
N LYS A 748 -16.87 0.51 42.25
CA LYS A 748 -16.33 0.36 43.58
C LYS A 748 -16.20 -1.10 43.95
N SER A 749 -15.01 -1.47 44.40
CA SER A 749 -14.75 -2.75 45.07
C SER A 749 -15.43 -2.75 46.44
N ASP A 750 -16.42 -3.61 46.63
CA ASP A 750 -16.81 -4.04 47.95
C ASP A 750 -16.15 -5.38 48.28
N ASN A 751 -15.18 -5.32 49.19
CA ASN A 751 -14.63 -6.44 49.92
C ASN A 751 -15.72 -7.07 50.78
N LYS A 752 -15.90 -8.38 50.67
CA LYS A 752 -16.23 -9.23 51.82
C LYS A 752 -15.50 -10.56 51.69
N ASP A 753 -14.69 -10.79 52.71
CA ASP A 753 -14.05 -12.04 53.05
C ASP A 753 -15.06 -13.21 53.14
N GLU A 754 -14.66 -14.38 52.68
CA GLU A 754 -14.69 -15.56 53.52
C GLU A 754 -13.94 -16.76 52.87
N SER A 755 -13.17 -17.34 53.73
CA SER A 755 -12.22 -18.41 53.70
C SER A 755 -12.75 -19.79 53.20
N SER A 756 -11.87 -20.58 52.64
CA SER A 756 -11.40 -21.95 52.92
C SER A 756 -11.12 -22.65 51.61
N GLY A 757 -9.92 -23.04 51.29
CA GLY A 757 -9.25 -24.28 51.76
C GLY A 757 -9.54 -25.38 50.77
N ASP A 758 -8.64 -25.72 49.86
CA ASP A 758 -7.88 -26.97 49.88
C ASP A 758 -7.10 -27.20 48.56
N THR A 759 -5.93 -27.55 48.78
CA THR A 759 -4.91 -28.14 47.92
C THR A 759 -5.34 -29.41 47.21
N MET A 760 -4.98 -29.61 45.94
CA MET A 760 -4.12 -30.76 45.58
C MET A 760 -3.69 -30.71 44.10
N ALA A 761 -2.44 -31.11 43.97
CA ALA A 761 -1.61 -31.19 42.80
C ALA A 761 -1.80 -32.46 41.97
N VAL A 762 -1.06 -32.50 40.82
CA VAL A 762 -0.59 -33.66 40.03
C VAL A 762 -1.65 -34.28 39.07
N ASP A 763 -1.45 -34.26 37.77
CA ASP A 763 -0.39 -34.69 36.83
C ASP A 763 -0.43 -33.90 35.52
#